data_5ea774db2ec1402f04590e1bfc155fe7
#
_entry.id   5ea774db2ec1402f04590e1bfc155fe7
#
_cell.length_a   1.000
_cell.length_b   1.000
_cell.length_c   1.000
_cell.angle_alpha   90.00
_cell.angle_beta   90.00
_cell.angle_gamma   90.00
#
_symmetry.space_group_name_H-M   'P 1'
#
loop_
_entity.id
_entity.type
_entity.pdbx_description
1 polymer ?
#
loop_
_entity_poly.entity_id
_entity_poly.type
_entity_poly.pdbx_seq_one_letter_code
_entity_poly.pdbx_strand_id
1 'polypeptide(L)'
;MSVLRNSVISFVLLLVPLVSSAENPMKDKKTISLAEVADAVIERGEKFIAMENYQGLLYLQSMAEFAMATKSDELMRDVRAIVKDFEEGKRVGYGSFICYHTGGNVVPFLALNGFDDLKPLARETAAKMWKEQPKNLDGHMVPDTWYMQNNPIFIDCVLAVTSYLLYTGLIEDNQEYIDYAVWMVTSIWDILYDPDSKLIHQARGCKGHPAGYITEDCWSRGNGWLSHALAALLKYLPKNHPQRKAVESISKKYFTAVFEYQDAEGLWHQEMTWKDSYVEVSGSALLLYGIGEALDAGVLPKKYMKHFKKGLEGMLKYVDMKGNVANTCSGCLAYLNGTKADYDSHAYYTNEPHAFGPVILAIAKAIELNINTIDVDFEPGSAFAHRLPACHVRYISERKEDIAWENDKVAFRIYSREVKGKAGSGVDFWTKSVDEPIIETWYALNAAGQNYHTDRGQGYDFYAVGNNRGIGGTGVWADSSLVVSEPYANYRIYSDDPELLDFEISYQPYTAGGRTIYEKKRIRMVLSTNFYQVTSTIETSDGEDAVLAVGITDFGKGKLTQDADAGMLTLIEEISEKDGAIVSAVIADPKAIDSFASYGKDRLVLLNVKSGEPVTYYVGAAWDGDSRFEPIEWKWSQYMNGVSWNILEELYK
;
A
#
# COMPACT_ATOMS: atom_id res chain seq x y z
N MET A 1 11.95 -61.96 71.39
CA MET A 1 10.81 -62.86 71.31
C MET A 1 9.95 -62.45 70.13
N SER A 2 9.65 -63.45 69.33
CA SER A 2 8.69 -63.51 68.20
C SER A 2 8.98 -62.59 66.97
N VAL A 3 9.46 -63.29 66.03
CA VAL A 3 9.70 -62.95 64.60
C VAL A 3 8.36 -62.92 63.88
N LEU A 4 8.13 -61.93 63.06
CA LEU A 4 7.11 -62.01 61.99
C LEU A 4 7.77 -61.55 60.66
N ARG A 5 7.88 -62.52 59.77
CA ARG A 5 8.27 -62.39 58.37
C ARG A 5 7.17 -61.71 57.59
N ASN A 6 7.48 -60.63 56.90
CA ASN A 6 6.63 -60.08 55.83
C ASN A 6 7.26 -60.45 54.50
N SER A 7 6.52 -61.18 53.71
CA SER A 7 6.80 -61.53 52.32
C SER A 7 6.51 -60.34 51.42
N VAL A 8 7.52 -59.86 50.69
CA VAL A 8 7.38 -58.83 49.63
C VAL A 8 7.09 -59.58 48.33
N ILE A 9 5.87 -59.40 47.82
CA ILE A 9 5.51 -59.78 46.45
C ILE A 9 5.93 -58.66 45.51
N SER A 10 6.99 -58.90 44.70
CA SER A 10 7.39 -58.01 43.64
C SER A 10 6.48 -58.21 42.45
N PHE A 11 5.65 -57.19 42.16
CA PHE A 11 4.99 -57.02 40.86
C PHE A 11 5.96 -56.43 39.87
N VAL A 12 6.40 -57.18 38.88
CA VAL A 12 7.11 -56.68 37.69
C VAL A 12 6.05 -56.15 36.73
N LEU A 13 5.88 -54.83 36.68
CA LEU A 13 5.14 -54.16 35.61
C LEU A 13 6.02 -54.17 34.36
N LEU A 14 5.66 -54.98 33.37
CA LEU A 14 6.15 -54.85 32.00
C LEU A 14 5.54 -53.58 31.39
N LEU A 15 6.30 -52.49 31.33
CA LEU A 15 6.01 -51.33 30.50
C LEU A 15 6.26 -51.70 29.04
N VAL A 16 5.20 -52.02 28.32
CA VAL A 16 5.19 -52.02 26.85
C VAL A 16 5.17 -50.54 26.41
N PRO A 17 6.13 -50.04 25.65
CA PRO A 17 6.00 -48.71 25.08
C PRO A 17 4.91 -48.75 24.02
N LEU A 18 3.78 -48.09 24.28
CA LEU A 18 2.84 -47.68 23.25
C LEU A 18 3.57 -46.62 22.43
N VAL A 19 4.20 -47.04 21.33
CA VAL A 19 4.54 -46.14 20.25
C VAL A 19 3.23 -45.73 19.60
N SER A 20 2.67 -44.63 20.07
CA SER A 20 1.66 -43.89 19.34
C SER A 20 2.36 -43.33 18.12
N SER A 21 2.23 -43.97 16.98
CA SER A 21 2.41 -43.33 15.70
C SER A 21 1.35 -42.23 15.62
N ALA A 22 1.71 -41.02 16.02
CA ALA A 22 0.98 -39.84 15.62
C ALA A 22 1.09 -39.78 14.08
N GLU A 23 0.13 -40.34 13.39
CA GLU A 23 -0.15 -39.99 12.02
C GLU A 23 -0.41 -38.50 12.06
N ASN A 24 0.53 -37.70 11.53
CA ASN A 24 0.26 -36.31 11.13
C ASN A 24 -0.97 -36.41 10.21
N PRO A 25 -2.12 -35.82 10.54
CA PRO A 25 -3.22 -35.79 9.60
C PRO A 25 -2.65 -35.13 8.34
N MET A 26 -2.60 -35.88 7.22
CA MET A 26 -2.33 -35.25 5.92
C MET A 26 -3.35 -34.11 5.79
N LYS A 27 -2.89 -32.85 5.85
CA LYS A 27 -3.74 -31.72 5.54
C LYS A 27 -4.28 -31.95 4.14
N ASP A 28 -5.58 -31.91 3.97
CA ASP A 28 -6.20 -32.04 2.66
C ASP A 28 -5.64 -30.93 1.75
N LYS A 29 -5.04 -31.33 0.64
CA LYS A 29 -4.54 -30.36 -0.35
C LYS A 29 -5.72 -29.67 -1.02
N LYS A 30 -5.60 -28.34 -1.15
CA LYS A 30 -6.55 -27.50 -1.88
C LYS A 30 -5.98 -27.18 -3.24
N THR A 31 -6.78 -27.33 -4.28
CA THR A 31 -6.42 -26.92 -5.64
C THR A 31 -6.89 -25.49 -5.85
N ILE A 32 -5.95 -24.58 -6.01
CA ILE A 32 -6.23 -23.14 -6.19
C ILE A 32 -6.16 -22.80 -7.67
N SER A 33 -7.20 -22.16 -8.20
CA SER A 33 -7.26 -21.62 -9.55
C SER A 33 -6.44 -20.32 -9.62
N LEU A 34 -5.40 -20.29 -10.45
CA LEU A 34 -4.60 -19.09 -10.63
C LEU A 34 -5.38 -17.96 -11.31
N ALA A 35 -6.32 -18.31 -12.20
CA ALA A 35 -7.17 -17.30 -12.84
C ALA A 35 -8.07 -16.60 -11.81
N GLU A 36 -8.72 -17.36 -10.90
CA GLU A 36 -9.55 -16.77 -9.84
C GLU A 36 -8.74 -15.86 -8.90
N VAL A 37 -7.50 -16.23 -8.59
CA VAL A 37 -6.59 -15.37 -7.80
C VAL A 37 -6.29 -14.07 -8.57
N ALA A 38 -5.95 -14.15 -9.86
CA ALA A 38 -5.66 -12.96 -10.66
C ALA A 38 -6.88 -12.05 -10.83
N ASP A 39 -8.07 -12.62 -11.03
CA ASP A 39 -9.32 -11.85 -11.11
C ASP A 39 -9.57 -11.09 -9.80
N ALA A 40 -9.38 -11.74 -8.65
CA ALA A 40 -9.49 -11.09 -7.34
C ALA A 40 -8.43 -9.99 -7.14
N VAL A 41 -7.18 -10.23 -7.59
CA VAL A 41 -6.08 -9.23 -7.53
C VAL A 41 -6.38 -8.04 -8.44
N ILE A 42 -7.01 -8.25 -9.60
CA ILE A 42 -7.47 -7.18 -10.49
C ILE A 42 -8.58 -6.37 -9.80
N GLU A 43 -9.62 -6.99 -9.31
CA GLU A 43 -10.71 -6.29 -8.62
C GLU A 43 -10.20 -5.48 -7.40
N ARG A 44 -9.27 -6.05 -6.64
CA ARG A 44 -8.66 -5.35 -5.50
C ARG A 44 -7.79 -4.18 -5.95
N GLY A 45 -6.95 -4.37 -6.98
CA GLY A 45 -6.06 -3.36 -7.53
C GLY A 45 -6.77 -2.11 -8.02
N GLU A 46 -7.96 -2.22 -8.59
CA GLU A 46 -8.78 -1.08 -9.01
C GLU A 46 -9.10 -0.10 -7.89
N LYS A 47 -9.14 -0.58 -6.64
CA LYS A 47 -9.41 0.24 -5.44
C LYS A 47 -8.17 0.96 -4.90
N PHE A 48 -6.97 0.52 -5.26
CA PHE A 48 -5.71 1.01 -4.69
C PHE A 48 -4.78 1.69 -5.69
N ILE A 49 -5.04 1.55 -6.99
CA ILE A 49 -4.11 1.99 -8.04
C ILE A 49 -4.63 3.22 -8.77
N ALA A 50 -3.81 4.27 -8.80
CA ALA A 50 -4.00 5.37 -9.75
C ALA A 50 -3.43 4.97 -11.11
N MET A 51 -4.26 4.92 -12.15
CA MET A 51 -3.88 4.48 -13.49
C MET A 51 -2.90 5.42 -14.20
N GLU A 52 -2.74 6.65 -13.71
CA GLU A 52 -1.87 7.69 -14.28
C GLU A 52 -0.41 7.58 -13.85
N ASN A 53 -0.10 6.82 -12.78
CA ASN A 53 1.28 6.59 -12.36
C ASN A 53 1.86 5.33 -13.01
N TYR A 54 3.17 5.13 -12.93
CA TYR A 54 3.83 4.01 -13.59
C TYR A 54 3.41 2.63 -13.05
N GLN A 55 3.02 2.54 -11.78
CA GLN A 55 2.49 1.31 -11.20
C GLN A 55 1.15 0.95 -11.87
N GLY A 56 0.28 1.94 -12.06
CA GLY A 56 -0.99 1.79 -12.78
C GLY A 56 -0.80 1.40 -14.24
N LEU A 57 0.20 1.96 -14.90
CA LEU A 57 0.52 1.62 -16.30
C LEU A 57 1.06 0.19 -16.43
N LEU A 58 1.87 -0.27 -15.46
CA LEU A 58 2.31 -1.66 -15.39
C LEU A 58 1.15 -2.61 -15.10
N TYR A 59 0.28 -2.23 -14.17
CA TYR A 59 -0.92 -2.99 -13.85
C TYR A 59 -1.84 -3.12 -15.08
N LEU A 60 -2.03 -2.07 -15.85
CA LEU A 60 -2.82 -2.08 -17.08
C LEU A 60 -2.19 -2.99 -18.15
N GLN A 61 -0.85 -3.00 -18.29
CA GLN A 61 -0.17 -3.97 -19.14
C GLN A 61 -0.38 -5.40 -18.66
N SER A 62 -0.31 -5.62 -17.35
CA SER A 62 -0.50 -6.94 -16.75
C SER A 62 -1.89 -7.49 -16.98
N MET A 63 -2.92 -6.65 -16.89
CA MET A 63 -4.30 -7.00 -17.24
C MET A 63 -4.41 -7.40 -18.71
N ALA A 64 -3.74 -6.67 -19.64
CA ALA A 64 -3.72 -7.00 -21.04
C ALA A 64 -3.06 -8.37 -21.31
N GLU A 65 -1.90 -8.65 -20.68
CA GLU A 65 -1.23 -9.95 -20.81
C GLU A 65 -2.06 -11.09 -20.21
N PHE A 66 -2.70 -10.87 -19.09
CA PHE A 66 -3.60 -11.86 -18.48
C PHE A 66 -4.85 -12.10 -19.34
N ALA A 67 -5.45 -11.04 -19.89
CA ALA A 67 -6.59 -11.16 -20.83
C ALA A 67 -6.21 -11.99 -22.07
N MET A 68 -5.00 -11.81 -22.60
CA MET A 68 -4.49 -12.63 -23.71
C MET A 68 -4.26 -14.09 -23.30
N ALA A 69 -3.64 -14.33 -22.14
CA ALA A 69 -3.37 -15.67 -21.63
C ALA A 69 -4.65 -16.47 -21.36
N THR A 70 -5.68 -15.82 -20.84
CA THR A 70 -6.99 -16.42 -20.54
C THR A 70 -7.99 -16.34 -21.68
N LYS A 71 -7.68 -15.58 -22.74
CA LYS A 71 -8.57 -15.27 -23.87
C LYS A 71 -9.85 -14.56 -23.41
N SER A 72 -9.74 -13.67 -22.44
CA SER A 72 -10.84 -12.88 -21.91
C SER A 72 -11.08 -11.63 -22.77
N ASP A 73 -12.06 -11.70 -23.67
CA ASP A 73 -12.49 -10.53 -24.46
C ASP A 73 -13.11 -9.42 -23.60
N GLU A 74 -13.68 -9.77 -22.45
CA GLU A 74 -14.27 -8.82 -21.51
C GLU A 74 -13.19 -7.96 -20.87
N LEU A 75 -12.21 -8.59 -20.21
CA LEU A 75 -11.11 -7.88 -19.60
C LEU A 75 -10.31 -7.06 -20.64
N MET A 76 -10.13 -7.59 -21.85
CA MET A 76 -9.47 -6.84 -22.92
C MET A 76 -10.26 -5.58 -23.30
N ARG A 77 -11.61 -5.62 -23.32
CA ARG A 77 -12.42 -4.43 -23.56
C ARG A 77 -12.22 -3.37 -22.47
N ASP A 78 -12.15 -3.79 -21.20
CA ASP A 78 -11.94 -2.87 -20.07
C ASP A 78 -10.56 -2.20 -20.15
N VAL A 79 -9.53 -2.98 -20.43
CA VAL A 79 -8.17 -2.45 -20.70
C VAL A 79 -8.20 -1.43 -21.86
N ARG A 80 -8.88 -1.76 -22.96
CA ARG A 80 -8.97 -0.88 -24.12
C ARG A 80 -9.72 0.40 -23.83
N ALA A 81 -10.77 0.35 -23.00
CA ALA A 81 -11.51 1.54 -22.58
C ALA A 81 -10.60 2.54 -21.83
N ILE A 82 -9.77 2.03 -20.90
CA ILE A 82 -8.81 2.87 -20.16
C ILE A 82 -7.72 3.42 -21.08
N VAL A 83 -7.14 2.57 -21.96
CA VAL A 83 -6.11 3.02 -22.94
C VAL A 83 -6.65 4.07 -23.89
N LYS A 84 -7.93 4.00 -24.27
CA LYS A 84 -8.58 5.00 -25.11
C LYS A 84 -8.66 6.37 -24.44
N ASP A 85 -8.83 6.44 -23.14
CA ASP A 85 -8.80 7.71 -22.40
C ASP A 85 -7.42 8.39 -22.49
N PHE A 86 -6.33 7.62 -22.51
CA PHE A 86 -4.97 8.14 -22.78
C PHE A 86 -4.83 8.61 -24.23
N GLU A 87 -5.32 7.85 -25.19
CA GLU A 87 -5.31 8.19 -26.62
C GLU A 87 -6.07 9.49 -26.90
N GLU A 88 -7.22 9.68 -26.29
CA GLU A 88 -8.06 10.86 -26.44
C GLU A 88 -7.61 12.06 -25.58
N GLY A 89 -6.57 11.89 -24.77
CA GLY A 89 -6.07 12.91 -23.84
C GLY A 89 -7.01 13.25 -22.67
N LYS A 90 -8.02 12.41 -22.42
CA LYS A 90 -8.89 12.52 -21.24
C LYS A 90 -8.17 12.11 -19.98
N ARG A 91 -7.20 11.21 -20.11
CA ARG A 91 -6.32 10.73 -19.06
C ARG A 91 -4.87 11.02 -19.47
N VAL A 92 -4.10 11.60 -18.57
CA VAL A 92 -2.69 11.92 -18.80
C VAL A 92 -1.88 11.31 -17.65
N GLY A 93 -0.96 10.45 -17.98
CA GLY A 93 -0.06 9.87 -16.98
C GLY A 93 0.99 10.89 -16.52
N TYR A 94 1.59 10.64 -15.39
CA TYR A 94 2.63 11.47 -14.82
C TYR A 94 3.89 10.64 -14.48
N GLY A 95 5.02 11.35 -14.36
CA GLY A 95 6.31 10.77 -14.06
C GLY A 95 7.39 11.30 -15.01
N SER A 96 8.63 10.92 -14.74
CA SER A 96 9.81 11.48 -15.42
C SER A 96 10.09 10.86 -16.79
N PHE A 97 9.38 9.80 -17.18
CA PHE A 97 9.51 9.20 -18.50
C PHE A 97 8.34 9.60 -19.40
N ILE A 98 8.66 10.04 -20.61
CA ILE A 98 7.70 10.56 -21.58
C ILE A 98 6.62 9.52 -21.93
N CYS A 99 6.99 8.24 -22.01
CA CYS A 99 6.04 7.17 -22.30
C CYS A 99 4.91 7.05 -21.25
N TYR A 100 5.17 7.43 -20.01
CA TYR A 100 4.15 7.37 -18.96
C TYR A 100 2.98 8.34 -19.23
N HIS A 101 3.26 9.49 -19.86
CA HIS A 101 2.24 10.50 -20.14
C HIS A 101 1.14 10.02 -21.10
N THR A 102 1.41 9.01 -21.89
CA THR A 102 0.54 8.49 -22.96
C THR A 102 0.08 7.05 -22.76
N GLY A 103 0.13 6.53 -21.52
CA GLY A 103 -0.37 5.20 -21.20
C GLY A 103 0.72 4.12 -21.03
N GLY A 104 2.01 4.45 -21.14
CA GLY A 104 3.11 3.52 -20.86
C GLY A 104 3.23 2.37 -21.86
N ASN A 105 3.86 1.29 -21.41
CA ASN A 105 4.21 0.14 -22.25
C ASN A 105 2.99 -0.62 -22.81
N VAL A 106 1.80 -0.51 -22.20
CA VAL A 106 0.61 -1.19 -22.69
C VAL A 106 0.20 -0.71 -24.09
N VAL A 107 0.47 0.57 -24.43
CA VAL A 107 0.14 1.13 -25.74
C VAL A 107 0.88 0.42 -26.87
N PRO A 108 2.22 0.42 -26.93
CA PRO A 108 2.93 -0.31 -27.99
C PRO A 108 2.81 -1.84 -27.83
N PHE A 109 2.57 -2.37 -26.62
CA PHE A 109 2.29 -3.79 -26.42
C PHE A 109 1.02 -4.22 -27.15
N LEU A 110 -0.10 -3.53 -26.97
CA LEU A 110 -1.36 -3.81 -27.65
C LEU A 110 -1.23 -3.58 -29.16
N ALA A 111 -0.57 -2.50 -29.58
CA ALA A 111 -0.33 -2.23 -31.00
C ALA A 111 0.45 -3.36 -31.68
N LEU A 112 1.44 -3.96 -31.02
CA LEU A 112 2.20 -5.11 -31.50
C LEU A 112 1.35 -6.39 -31.57
N ASN A 113 0.34 -6.51 -30.70
CA ASN A 113 -0.54 -7.67 -30.60
C ASN A 113 -1.89 -7.48 -31.31
N GLY A 114 -1.94 -6.63 -32.35
CA GLY A 114 -3.04 -6.55 -33.31
C GLY A 114 -4.03 -5.40 -33.11
N PHE A 115 -3.80 -4.51 -32.17
CA PHE A 115 -4.59 -3.28 -32.00
C PHE A 115 -3.96 -2.13 -32.80
N ASP A 116 -4.14 -2.20 -34.14
CA ASP A 116 -3.46 -1.31 -35.09
C ASP A 116 -3.79 0.18 -34.93
N ASP A 117 -4.93 0.51 -34.35
CA ASP A 117 -5.37 1.87 -34.01
C ASP A 117 -4.43 2.57 -33.02
N LEU A 118 -3.68 1.82 -32.20
CA LEU A 118 -2.71 2.37 -31.25
C LEU A 118 -1.31 2.65 -31.85
N LYS A 119 -1.02 2.18 -33.08
CA LYS A 119 0.27 2.40 -33.74
C LYS A 119 0.66 3.87 -33.87
N PRO A 120 -0.25 4.79 -34.23
CA PRO A 120 0.09 6.23 -34.28
C PRO A 120 0.57 6.76 -32.92
N LEU A 121 -0.15 6.48 -31.83
CA LEU A 121 0.22 6.94 -30.48
C LEU A 121 1.58 6.35 -30.04
N ALA A 122 1.79 5.05 -30.27
CA ALA A 122 3.07 4.38 -29.97
C ALA A 122 4.24 5.04 -30.70
N ARG A 123 4.08 5.32 -32.00
CA ARG A 123 5.08 5.97 -32.86
C ARG A 123 5.39 7.39 -32.41
N GLU A 124 4.37 8.23 -32.21
CA GLU A 124 4.53 9.61 -31.79
C GLU A 124 5.24 9.72 -30.44
N THR A 125 4.85 8.88 -29.49
CA THR A 125 5.47 8.86 -28.16
C THR A 125 6.91 8.37 -28.22
N ALA A 126 7.22 7.30 -28.98
CA ALA A 126 8.59 6.82 -29.13
C ALA A 126 9.49 7.90 -29.81
N ALA A 127 8.98 8.58 -30.83
CA ALA A 127 9.70 9.68 -31.48
C ALA A 127 9.97 10.84 -30.50
N LYS A 128 9.00 11.17 -29.66
CA LYS A 128 9.18 12.18 -28.60
C LYS A 128 10.19 11.71 -27.55
N MET A 129 10.11 10.46 -27.07
CA MET A 129 11.11 9.88 -26.17
C MET A 129 12.52 9.95 -26.79
N TRP A 130 12.65 9.53 -28.03
CA TRP A 130 13.94 9.51 -28.71
C TRP A 130 14.61 10.88 -28.77
N LYS A 131 13.82 11.92 -29.02
CA LYS A 131 14.28 13.29 -29.19
C LYS A 131 14.43 14.05 -27.85
N GLU A 132 13.53 13.83 -26.89
CA GLU A 132 13.35 14.72 -25.75
C GLU A 132 13.64 14.07 -24.40
N GLN A 133 13.64 12.71 -24.30
CA GLN A 133 13.96 12.06 -23.02
C GLN A 133 15.43 12.33 -22.67
N PRO A 134 15.72 12.88 -21.47
CA PRO A 134 17.08 13.13 -21.03
C PRO A 134 17.95 11.87 -21.12
N LYS A 135 19.21 12.08 -21.50
CA LYS A 135 20.23 11.02 -21.54
C LYS A 135 21.38 11.39 -20.63
N ASN A 136 21.89 10.42 -19.88
CA ASN A 136 23.12 10.58 -19.11
C ASN A 136 24.35 10.67 -20.03
N LEU A 137 25.55 10.81 -19.45
CA LEU A 137 26.80 10.98 -20.22
C LEU A 137 27.15 9.73 -21.06
N ASP A 138 26.68 8.56 -20.69
CA ASP A 138 26.88 7.32 -21.46
C ASP A 138 25.83 7.12 -22.54
N GLY A 139 24.78 7.95 -22.57
CA GLY A 139 23.70 7.89 -23.56
C GLY A 139 22.45 7.13 -23.13
N HIS A 140 22.35 6.65 -21.89
CA HIS A 140 21.13 6.02 -21.37
C HIS A 140 20.04 7.04 -21.12
N MET A 141 18.81 6.73 -21.54
CA MET A 141 17.62 7.51 -21.17
C MET A 141 17.35 7.37 -19.68
N VAL A 142 17.24 8.51 -19.01
CA VAL A 142 17.09 8.64 -17.55
C VAL A 142 16.00 9.64 -17.20
N PRO A 143 15.49 9.66 -15.95
CA PRO A 143 14.58 10.70 -15.46
C PRO A 143 15.21 12.11 -15.57
N ASP A 144 14.39 13.12 -15.83
CA ASP A 144 14.83 14.51 -16.05
C ASP A 144 15.33 15.22 -14.78
N THR A 145 14.90 14.77 -13.62
CA THR A 145 15.14 15.43 -12.33
C THR A 145 16.43 15.02 -11.64
N TRP A 146 17.24 14.13 -12.26
CA TRP A 146 18.32 13.48 -11.54
C TRP A 146 19.70 14.09 -11.86
N TYR A 147 20.59 14.06 -10.88
CA TYR A 147 21.91 14.72 -10.85
C TYR A 147 22.81 14.32 -12.02
N MET A 148 22.61 14.91 -13.20
CA MET A 148 23.30 14.56 -14.43
C MET A 148 24.82 14.63 -14.32
N GLN A 149 25.37 15.49 -13.45
CA GLN A 149 26.81 15.58 -13.19
C GLN A 149 27.40 14.30 -12.57
N ASN A 150 26.58 13.46 -11.91
CA ASN A 150 27.02 12.19 -11.34
C ASN A 150 26.90 11.01 -12.33
N ASN A 151 26.51 11.30 -13.57
CA ASN A 151 26.24 10.30 -14.60
C ASN A 151 25.30 9.16 -14.10
N PRO A 152 24.09 9.52 -13.65
CA PRO A 152 23.19 8.59 -12.98
C PRO A 152 22.68 7.51 -13.92
N ILE A 153 22.50 6.32 -13.38
CA ILE A 153 21.74 5.25 -14.01
C ILE A 153 21.03 4.44 -12.93
N PHE A 154 19.82 4.04 -13.21
CA PHE A 154 18.96 3.29 -12.30
C PHE A 154 18.37 2.12 -13.06
N ILE A 155 18.30 0.97 -12.43
CA ILE A 155 17.74 -0.23 -13.07
C ILE A 155 16.28 -0.02 -13.50
N ASP A 156 15.54 0.83 -12.79
CA ASP A 156 14.14 1.19 -13.12
C ASP A 156 13.98 1.74 -14.55
N CYS A 157 15.04 2.34 -15.11
CA CYS A 157 15.02 2.87 -16.48
C CYS A 157 14.71 1.80 -17.54
N VAL A 158 15.07 0.53 -17.29
CA VAL A 158 14.81 -0.55 -18.26
C VAL A 158 13.32 -0.85 -18.39
N LEU A 159 12.52 -0.67 -17.33
CA LEU A 159 11.07 -0.82 -17.39
C LEU A 159 10.44 0.18 -18.37
N ALA A 160 10.79 1.46 -18.24
CA ALA A 160 10.20 2.53 -19.04
C ALA A 160 10.66 2.52 -20.50
N VAL A 161 11.93 2.19 -20.73
CA VAL A 161 12.58 2.42 -22.05
C VAL A 161 12.63 1.16 -22.89
N THR A 162 13.06 0.02 -22.33
CA THR A 162 13.34 -1.18 -23.10
C THR A 162 12.09 -1.71 -23.79
N SER A 163 11.02 -1.97 -23.05
CA SER A 163 9.78 -2.53 -23.61
C SER A 163 9.14 -1.57 -24.60
N TYR A 164 9.10 -0.27 -24.28
CA TYR A 164 8.46 0.72 -25.15
C TYR A 164 9.14 0.81 -26.52
N LEU A 165 10.47 0.95 -26.53
CA LEU A 165 11.23 1.08 -27.78
C LEU A 165 11.33 -0.23 -28.54
N LEU A 166 11.41 -1.37 -27.83
CA LEU A 166 11.39 -2.69 -28.49
C LEU A 166 10.08 -2.89 -29.26
N TYR A 167 8.94 -2.71 -28.59
CA TYR A 167 7.63 -2.95 -29.20
C TYR A 167 7.36 -1.98 -30.35
N THR A 168 7.65 -0.69 -30.15
CA THR A 168 7.47 0.31 -31.21
C THR A 168 8.44 0.06 -32.38
N GLY A 169 9.69 -0.31 -32.09
CA GLY A 169 10.67 -0.66 -33.12
C GLY A 169 10.22 -1.82 -33.99
N LEU A 170 9.59 -2.84 -33.39
CA LEU A 170 9.02 -3.98 -34.11
C LEU A 170 7.79 -3.60 -34.95
N ILE A 171 6.94 -2.69 -34.46
CA ILE A 171 5.76 -2.18 -35.17
C ILE A 171 6.18 -1.38 -36.41
N GLU A 172 7.24 -0.57 -36.28
CA GLU A 172 7.68 0.39 -37.29
C GLU A 172 8.83 -0.11 -38.17
N ASP A 173 9.29 -1.36 -37.96
CA ASP A 173 10.51 -1.91 -38.59
C ASP A 173 11.73 -0.98 -38.35
N ASN A 174 11.80 -0.37 -37.19
CA ASN A 174 12.83 0.58 -36.79
C ASN A 174 13.95 -0.11 -36.00
N GLN A 175 15.01 -0.49 -36.72
CA GLN A 175 16.15 -1.22 -36.14
C GLN A 175 16.89 -0.39 -35.06
N GLU A 176 16.93 0.94 -35.18
CA GLU A 176 17.61 1.81 -34.21
C GLU A 176 16.93 1.76 -32.83
N TYR A 177 15.60 1.71 -32.78
CA TYR A 177 14.84 1.54 -31.54
C TYR A 177 15.06 0.15 -30.93
N ILE A 178 15.06 -0.89 -31.77
CA ILE A 178 15.31 -2.27 -31.32
C ILE A 178 16.72 -2.39 -30.74
N ASP A 179 17.73 -1.91 -31.47
CA ASP A 179 19.13 -1.95 -31.04
C ASP A 179 19.35 -1.20 -29.73
N TYR A 180 18.71 -0.02 -29.59
CA TYR A 180 18.81 0.77 -28.37
C TYR A 180 18.12 0.10 -27.18
N ALA A 181 16.96 -0.53 -27.38
CA ALA A 181 16.29 -1.31 -26.34
C ALA A 181 17.17 -2.47 -25.82
N VAL A 182 17.84 -3.18 -26.72
CA VAL A 182 18.80 -4.23 -26.34
C VAL A 182 20.01 -3.64 -25.64
N TRP A 183 20.55 -2.54 -26.15
CA TRP A 183 21.71 -1.87 -25.58
C TRP A 183 21.42 -1.33 -24.18
N MET A 184 20.25 -0.76 -23.90
CA MET A 184 19.84 -0.35 -22.56
C MET A 184 20.03 -1.47 -21.55
N VAL A 185 19.55 -2.66 -21.84
CA VAL A 185 19.65 -3.80 -20.91
C VAL A 185 21.09 -4.31 -20.80
N THR A 186 21.79 -4.51 -21.93
CA THR A 186 23.14 -5.08 -21.92
C THR A 186 24.16 -4.14 -21.27
N SER A 187 24.05 -2.83 -21.54
CA SER A 187 24.93 -1.83 -20.96
C SER A 187 24.66 -1.62 -19.47
N ILE A 188 23.39 -1.58 -19.04
CA ILE A 188 23.04 -1.48 -17.60
C ILE A 188 23.49 -2.74 -16.86
N TRP A 189 23.33 -3.93 -17.46
CA TRP A 189 23.89 -5.15 -16.92
C TRP A 189 25.40 -5.03 -16.68
N ASP A 190 26.17 -4.57 -17.66
CA ASP A 190 27.63 -4.45 -17.53
C ASP A 190 28.05 -3.43 -16.46
N ILE A 191 27.22 -2.39 -16.22
CA ILE A 191 27.50 -1.34 -15.23
C ILE A 191 27.12 -1.78 -13.82
N LEU A 192 25.94 -2.38 -13.63
CA LEU A 192 25.37 -2.66 -12.32
C LEU A 192 25.57 -4.11 -11.85
N TYR A 193 26.16 -4.97 -12.67
CA TYR A 193 26.41 -6.36 -12.31
C TYR A 193 27.41 -6.50 -11.18
N ASP A 194 27.02 -7.18 -10.11
CA ASP A 194 27.88 -7.57 -9.01
C ASP A 194 28.47 -8.98 -9.27
N PRO A 195 29.78 -9.11 -9.44
CA PRO A 195 30.41 -10.40 -9.70
C PRO A 195 30.34 -11.37 -8.51
N ASP A 196 30.21 -10.87 -7.28
CA ASP A 196 30.20 -11.68 -6.07
C ASP A 196 28.81 -12.33 -5.87
N SER A 197 27.75 -11.57 -5.88
CA SER A 197 26.38 -12.07 -5.80
C SER A 197 25.85 -12.60 -7.14
N LYS A 198 26.42 -12.18 -8.28
CA LYS A 198 25.94 -12.43 -9.66
C LYS A 198 24.56 -11.82 -9.95
N LEU A 199 24.11 -10.90 -9.12
CA LEU A 199 22.90 -10.09 -9.25
C LEU A 199 23.26 -8.70 -9.78
N ILE A 200 22.32 -7.76 -9.68
CA ILE A 200 22.59 -6.37 -10.02
C ILE A 200 22.32 -5.46 -8.83
N HIS A 201 23.09 -4.40 -8.74
CA HIS A 201 22.84 -3.26 -7.87
C HIS A 201 21.71 -2.39 -8.41
N GLN A 202 21.12 -1.56 -7.54
CA GLN A 202 20.03 -0.66 -7.92
C GLN A 202 20.49 0.47 -8.84
N ALA A 203 21.62 1.10 -8.54
CA ALA A 203 21.97 2.34 -9.20
C ALA A 203 23.46 2.66 -9.20
N ARG A 204 23.83 3.56 -10.14
CA ARG A 204 25.07 4.33 -10.13
C ARG A 204 24.77 5.81 -10.09
N GLY A 205 25.62 6.61 -9.43
CA GLY A 205 25.58 8.06 -9.49
C GLY A 205 24.52 8.70 -8.61
N CYS A 206 24.23 8.12 -7.44
CA CYS A 206 23.27 8.63 -6.48
C CYS A 206 23.66 10.01 -5.93
N LYS A 207 22.67 10.77 -5.46
CA LYS A 207 22.84 12.06 -4.82
C LYS A 207 23.73 11.95 -3.58
N GLY A 208 24.65 12.90 -3.44
CA GLY A 208 25.55 12.96 -2.27
C GLY A 208 26.75 12.01 -2.34
N HIS A 209 26.84 11.15 -3.35
CA HIS A 209 27.95 10.25 -3.58
C HIS A 209 28.85 10.72 -4.74
N PRO A 210 30.12 10.26 -4.79
CA PRO A 210 31.01 10.55 -5.94
C PRO A 210 30.43 10.03 -7.25
N ALA A 211 30.78 10.68 -8.35
CA ALA A 211 30.46 10.17 -9.68
C ALA A 211 31.03 8.74 -9.84
N GLY A 212 30.20 7.83 -10.34
CA GLY A 212 30.56 6.42 -10.51
C GLY A 212 30.34 5.54 -9.26
N TYR A 213 29.91 6.09 -8.13
CA TYR A 213 29.48 5.26 -6.99
C TYR A 213 28.33 4.36 -7.40
N ILE A 214 28.46 3.07 -7.11
CA ILE A 214 27.42 2.05 -7.30
C ILE A 214 26.84 1.70 -5.93
N THR A 215 25.53 1.60 -5.81
CA THR A 215 24.84 1.22 -4.57
C THR A 215 25.24 -0.18 -4.12
N GLU A 216 25.13 -0.47 -2.82
CA GLU A 216 25.56 -1.77 -2.26
C GLU A 216 24.49 -2.85 -2.39
N ASP A 217 23.23 -2.44 -2.51
CA ASP A 217 22.04 -3.30 -2.47
C ASP A 217 21.95 -4.28 -3.63
N CYS A 218 21.28 -5.39 -3.38
CA CYS A 218 20.70 -6.27 -4.38
C CYS A 218 19.17 -6.33 -4.16
N TRP A 219 18.53 -5.19 -4.24
CA TRP A 219 17.09 -5.03 -4.04
C TRP A 219 16.25 -5.91 -4.96
N SER A 220 15.29 -6.69 -4.39
CA SER A 220 14.58 -7.71 -5.15
C SER A 220 13.71 -7.13 -6.28
N ARG A 221 12.99 -6.02 -6.06
CA ARG A 221 12.21 -5.37 -7.13
C ARG A 221 13.12 -4.72 -8.17
N GLY A 222 14.29 -4.19 -7.81
CA GLY A 222 15.29 -3.72 -8.77
C GLY A 222 15.77 -4.85 -9.68
N ASN A 223 16.09 -6.00 -9.11
CA ASN A 223 16.37 -7.22 -9.86
C ASN A 223 15.13 -7.67 -10.67
N GLY A 224 13.92 -7.51 -10.16
CA GLY A 224 12.67 -7.74 -10.86
C GLY A 224 12.50 -6.88 -12.11
N TRP A 225 12.95 -5.62 -12.12
CA TRP A 225 12.91 -4.76 -13.31
C TRP A 225 13.80 -5.28 -14.43
N LEU A 226 15.01 -5.74 -14.10
CA LEU A 226 15.85 -6.44 -15.08
C LEU A 226 15.18 -7.69 -15.61
N SER A 227 14.58 -8.49 -14.71
CA SER A 227 13.82 -9.69 -15.08
C SER A 227 12.71 -9.40 -16.09
N HIS A 228 11.91 -8.34 -15.84
CA HIS A 228 10.86 -7.88 -16.75
C HIS A 228 11.40 -7.46 -18.14
N ALA A 229 12.48 -6.68 -18.17
CA ALA A 229 13.08 -6.25 -19.42
C ALA A 229 13.67 -7.44 -20.23
N LEU A 230 14.32 -8.37 -19.54
CA LEU A 230 14.81 -9.62 -20.17
C LEU A 230 13.65 -10.46 -20.69
N ALA A 231 12.52 -10.53 -19.98
CA ALA A 231 11.32 -11.21 -20.45
C ALA A 231 10.82 -10.65 -21.78
N ALA A 232 10.69 -9.33 -21.88
CA ALA A 232 10.28 -8.66 -23.11
C ALA A 232 11.25 -8.98 -24.28
N LEU A 233 12.57 -8.93 -24.03
CA LEU A 233 13.57 -9.26 -25.04
C LEU A 233 13.55 -10.76 -25.43
N LEU A 234 13.35 -11.66 -24.48
CA LEU A 234 13.27 -13.10 -24.76
C LEU A 234 12.02 -13.45 -25.59
N LYS A 235 10.90 -12.79 -25.32
CA LYS A 235 9.63 -13.02 -26.02
C LYS A 235 9.62 -12.42 -27.41
N TYR A 236 10.04 -11.17 -27.57
CA TYR A 236 9.80 -10.39 -28.78
C TYR A 236 11.03 -10.09 -29.66
N LEU A 237 12.26 -10.07 -29.10
CA LEU A 237 13.44 -9.79 -29.91
C LEU A 237 13.61 -10.88 -31.02
N PRO A 238 13.76 -10.52 -32.30
CA PRO A 238 13.91 -11.49 -33.38
C PRO A 238 15.05 -12.48 -33.15
N LYS A 239 14.84 -13.75 -33.47
CA LYS A 239 15.84 -14.81 -33.27
C LYS A 239 17.14 -14.57 -34.05
N ASN A 240 17.06 -13.85 -35.18
CA ASN A 240 18.20 -13.49 -36.04
C ASN A 240 18.87 -12.16 -35.64
N HIS A 241 18.39 -11.49 -34.59
CA HIS A 241 19.01 -10.26 -34.14
C HIS A 241 20.48 -10.48 -33.71
N PRO A 242 21.44 -9.63 -34.11
CA PRO A 242 22.87 -9.84 -33.82
C PRO A 242 23.20 -10.06 -32.34
N GLN A 243 22.49 -9.38 -31.45
CA GLN A 243 22.71 -9.47 -29.98
C GLN A 243 21.80 -10.51 -29.28
N ARG A 244 20.98 -11.25 -30.02
CA ARG A 244 20.07 -12.26 -29.42
C ARG A 244 20.81 -13.23 -28.49
N LYS A 245 21.96 -13.73 -28.93
CA LYS A 245 22.79 -14.65 -28.12
C LYS A 245 23.35 -14.01 -26.86
N ALA A 246 23.67 -12.70 -26.89
CA ALA A 246 24.12 -11.98 -25.72
C ALA A 246 22.99 -11.86 -24.68
N VAL A 247 21.78 -11.49 -25.11
CA VAL A 247 20.58 -11.45 -24.26
C VAL A 247 20.30 -12.82 -23.64
N GLU A 248 20.33 -13.90 -24.41
CA GLU A 248 20.12 -15.27 -23.90
C GLU A 248 21.22 -15.69 -22.90
N SER A 249 22.46 -15.27 -23.13
CA SER A 249 23.58 -15.54 -22.22
C SER A 249 23.42 -14.80 -20.89
N ILE A 250 23.08 -13.50 -20.93
CA ILE A 250 22.79 -12.69 -19.74
C ILE A 250 21.62 -13.33 -18.98
N SER A 251 20.51 -13.59 -19.65
CA SER A 251 19.32 -14.20 -19.04
C SER A 251 19.64 -15.52 -18.34
N LYS A 252 20.38 -16.40 -19.00
CA LYS A 252 20.80 -17.68 -18.42
C LYS A 252 21.67 -17.50 -17.18
N LYS A 253 22.66 -16.62 -17.26
CA LYS A 253 23.58 -16.32 -16.14
C LYS A 253 22.82 -15.75 -14.96
N TYR A 254 22.00 -14.74 -15.22
CA TYR A 254 21.21 -14.02 -14.23
C TYR A 254 20.19 -14.94 -13.52
N PHE A 255 19.28 -15.57 -14.25
CA PHE A 255 18.27 -16.43 -13.64
C PHE A 255 18.84 -17.67 -12.95
N THR A 256 20.00 -18.17 -13.37
CA THR A 256 20.69 -19.24 -12.63
C THR A 256 21.18 -18.74 -11.27
N ALA A 257 21.69 -17.51 -11.19
CA ALA A 257 22.11 -16.91 -9.94
C ALA A 257 20.90 -16.58 -9.05
N VAL A 258 19.82 -16.06 -9.61
CA VAL A 258 18.57 -15.77 -8.89
C VAL A 258 18.08 -16.97 -8.08
N PHE A 259 18.19 -18.20 -8.61
CA PHE A 259 17.79 -19.41 -7.87
C PHE A 259 18.68 -19.72 -6.65
N GLU A 260 19.92 -19.21 -6.60
CA GLU A 260 20.79 -19.38 -5.42
C GLU A 260 20.23 -18.64 -4.18
N TYR A 261 19.37 -17.63 -4.41
CA TYR A 261 18.73 -16.78 -3.40
C TYR A 261 17.24 -17.09 -3.17
N GLN A 262 16.66 -18.05 -3.90
CA GLN A 262 15.28 -18.48 -3.64
C GLN A 262 15.21 -19.17 -2.28
N ASP A 263 14.35 -18.67 -1.39
CA ASP A 263 14.23 -19.20 -0.03
C ASP A 263 13.56 -20.58 0.05
N ALA A 264 13.42 -21.09 1.28
CA ALA A 264 12.79 -22.37 1.55
C ALA A 264 11.29 -22.40 1.17
N GLU A 265 10.62 -21.25 1.11
CA GLU A 265 9.22 -21.11 0.75
C GLU A 265 8.98 -20.78 -0.72
N GLY A 266 10.04 -20.44 -1.47
CA GLY A 266 9.99 -20.26 -2.92
C GLY A 266 10.08 -18.82 -3.40
N LEU A 267 10.21 -17.85 -2.52
CA LEU A 267 10.29 -16.43 -2.86
C LEU A 267 11.69 -15.84 -2.61
N TRP A 268 11.81 -14.54 -2.78
CA TRP A 268 13.05 -13.79 -2.59
C TRP A 268 12.85 -12.69 -1.56
N HIS A 269 13.93 -12.43 -0.81
CA HIS A 269 13.96 -11.42 0.23
C HIS A 269 14.12 -10.02 -0.35
N GLN A 270 13.75 -8.98 0.40
CA GLN A 270 13.83 -7.57 0.02
C GLN A 270 15.27 -7.19 -0.40
N GLU A 271 16.25 -7.46 0.44
CA GLU A 271 17.67 -7.49 0.08
C GLU A 271 18.02 -8.95 -0.23
N MET A 272 18.14 -9.30 -1.51
CA MET A 272 18.21 -10.71 -1.96
C MET A 272 19.39 -11.47 -1.35
N THR A 273 20.48 -10.80 -0.99
CA THR A 273 21.68 -11.41 -0.40
C THR A 273 21.60 -11.58 1.12
N TRP A 274 20.55 -11.02 1.78
CA TRP A 274 20.33 -11.11 3.23
C TRP A 274 19.11 -11.98 3.55
N LYS A 275 19.36 -13.16 4.10
CA LYS A 275 18.29 -14.13 4.42
C LYS A 275 17.38 -13.72 5.57
N ASP A 276 17.82 -12.77 6.40
CA ASP A 276 17.05 -12.26 7.52
C ASP A 276 16.15 -11.07 7.12
N SER A 277 16.34 -10.52 5.91
CA SER A 277 15.45 -9.53 5.31
C SER A 277 14.08 -10.15 5.05
N TYR A 278 13.02 -9.34 5.07
CA TYR A 278 11.66 -9.87 4.82
C TYR A 278 11.48 -10.35 3.38
N VAL A 279 10.57 -11.30 3.17
CA VAL A 279 10.14 -11.75 1.83
C VAL A 279 9.43 -10.60 1.13
N GLU A 280 9.85 -10.26 -0.09
CA GLU A 280 9.29 -9.16 -0.88
C GLU A 280 8.55 -9.69 -2.10
N VAL A 281 7.25 -9.40 -2.20
CA VAL A 281 6.35 -10.08 -3.14
C VAL A 281 6.43 -9.49 -4.54
N SER A 282 6.54 -8.17 -4.70
CA SER A 282 6.53 -7.55 -6.03
C SER A 282 7.75 -7.92 -6.87
N GLY A 283 8.94 -7.89 -6.26
CA GLY A 283 10.18 -8.34 -6.89
C GLY A 283 10.14 -9.84 -7.19
N SER A 284 9.68 -10.64 -6.21
CA SER A 284 9.50 -12.09 -6.40
C SER A 284 8.59 -12.41 -7.59
N ALA A 285 7.48 -11.72 -7.73
CA ALA A 285 6.55 -11.92 -8.85
C ALA A 285 7.16 -11.51 -10.21
N LEU A 286 7.90 -10.39 -10.28
CA LEU A 286 8.64 -10.00 -11.47
C LEU A 286 9.74 -11.01 -11.83
N LEU A 287 10.45 -11.56 -10.85
CA LEU A 287 11.41 -12.64 -11.07
C LEU A 287 10.73 -13.88 -11.63
N LEU A 288 9.59 -14.27 -11.08
CA LEU A 288 8.79 -15.39 -11.61
C LEU A 288 8.36 -15.12 -13.05
N TYR A 289 7.86 -13.95 -13.39
CA TYR A 289 7.51 -13.60 -14.76
C TYR A 289 8.67 -13.83 -15.74
N GLY A 290 9.87 -13.29 -15.46
CA GLY A 290 11.02 -13.46 -16.33
C GLY A 290 11.59 -14.87 -16.35
N ILE A 291 11.56 -15.59 -15.22
CA ILE A 291 11.91 -17.02 -15.16
C ILE A 291 10.98 -17.82 -16.07
N GLY A 292 9.67 -17.54 -16.00
CA GLY A 292 8.68 -18.17 -16.88
C GLY A 292 8.98 -17.95 -18.36
N GLU A 293 9.30 -16.71 -18.76
CA GLU A 293 9.70 -16.39 -20.14
C GLU A 293 11.02 -17.08 -20.56
N ALA A 294 11.99 -17.15 -19.65
CA ALA A 294 13.25 -17.85 -19.95
C ALA A 294 13.09 -19.37 -20.07
N LEU A 295 12.13 -19.97 -19.37
CA LEU A 295 11.73 -21.37 -19.52
C LEU A 295 11.04 -21.60 -20.86
N ASP A 296 10.11 -20.73 -21.25
CA ASP A 296 9.35 -20.80 -22.49
C ASP A 296 10.26 -20.61 -23.71
N ALA A 297 11.17 -19.63 -23.66
CA ALA A 297 12.18 -19.39 -24.68
C ALA A 297 13.25 -20.52 -24.80
N GLY A 298 13.25 -21.49 -23.86
CA GLY A 298 14.23 -22.57 -23.81
C GLY A 298 15.64 -22.14 -23.35
N VAL A 299 15.78 -20.94 -22.80
CA VAL A 299 17.05 -20.43 -22.25
C VAL A 299 17.37 -21.10 -20.92
N LEU A 300 16.35 -21.31 -20.09
CA LEU A 300 16.46 -22.12 -18.89
C LEU A 300 16.07 -23.58 -19.16
N PRO A 301 16.86 -24.57 -18.68
CA PRO A 301 16.48 -25.96 -18.71
C PRO A 301 15.18 -26.27 -17.97
N LYS A 302 14.36 -27.19 -18.48
CA LYS A 302 13.07 -27.60 -17.89
C LYS A 302 13.15 -28.03 -16.41
N LYS A 303 14.33 -28.44 -15.93
CA LYS A 303 14.53 -28.77 -14.50
C LYS A 303 14.20 -27.61 -13.54
N TYR A 304 14.28 -26.36 -14.02
CA TYR A 304 13.95 -25.18 -13.24
C TYR A 304 12.44 -24.90 -13.12
N MET A 305 11.60 -25.61 -13.87
CA MET A 305 10.14 -25.54 -13.72
C MET A 305 9.68 -25.83 -12.28
N LYS A 306 10.38 -26.69 -11.55
CA LYS A 306 10.08 -26.96 -10.14
C LYS A 306 10.27 -25.72 -9.24
N HIS A 307 11.28 -24.88 -9.52
CA HIS A 307 11.55 -23.64 -8.81
C HIS A 307 10.50 -22.57 -9.13
N PHE A 308 10.10 -22.50 -10.41
CA PHE A 308 9.01 -21.62 -10.84
C PHE A 308 7.69 -21.98 -10.13
N LYS A 309 7.30 -23.26 -10.13
CA LYS A 309 6.08 -23.71 -9.41
C LYS A 309 6.15 -23.44 -7.91
N LYS A 310 7.32 -23.71 -7.30
CA LYS A 310 7.53 -23.42 -5.88
C LYS A 310 7.39 -21.93 -5.56
N GLY A 311 7.86 -21.05 -6.47
CA GLY A 311 7.67 -19.61 -6.34
C GLY A 311 6.19 -19.22 -6.42
N LEU A 312 5.42 -19.81 -7.32
CA LEU A 312 3.96 -19.60 -7.39
C LEU A 312 3.26 -20.08 -6.09
N GLU A 313 3.64 -21.24 -5.56
CA GLU A 313 3.15 -21.73 -4.26
C GLU A 313 3.49 -20.74 -3.13
N GLY A 314 4.75 -20.27 -3.06
CA GLY A 314 5.18 -19.27 -2.08
C GLY A 314 4.40 -17.96 -2.20
N MET A 315 4.17 -17.48 -3.41
CA MET A 315 3.42 -16.24 -3.68
C MET A 315 1.98 -16.33 -3.14
N LEU A 316 1.31 -17.47 -3.26
CA LEU A 316 -0.04 -17.67 -2.73
C LEU A 316 -0.14 -17.58 -1.20
N LYS A 317 0.97 -17.67 -0.46
CA LYS A 317 0.97 -17.38 0.98
C LYS A 317 0.77 -15.89 1.30
N TYR A 318 1.15 -15.03 0.36
CA TYR A 318 1.09 -13.58 0.47
C TYR A 318 0.03 -12.94 -0.42
N VAL A 319 -0.78 -13.76 -1.10
CA VAL A 319 -1.93 -13.33 -1.91
C VAL A 319 -3.15 -14.13 -1.47
N ASP A 320 -4.20 -13.46 -1.00
CA ASP A 320 -5.42 -14.13 -0.58
C ASP A 320 -6.48 -14.21 -1.70
N MET A 321 -7.56 -14.94 -1.44
CA MET A 321 -8.68 -15.10 -2.39
C MET A 321 -9.56 -13.85 -2.53
N LYS A 322 -9.31 -12.79 -1.76
CA LYS A 322 -9.93 -11.46 -1.92
C LYS A 322 -9.04 -10.49 -2.71
N GLY A 323 -7.90 -10.98 -3.21
CA GLY A 323 -6.94 -10.21 -3.99
C GLY A 323 -6.01 -9.30 -3.19
N ASN A 324 -5.99 -9.40 -1.86
CA ASN A 324 -4.99 -8.68 -1.08
C ASN A 324 -3.61 -9.26 -1.33
N VAL A 325 -2.62 -8.38 -1.50
CA VAL A 325 -1.20 -8.73 -1.69
C VAL A 325 -0.37 -8.08 -0.61
N ALA A 326 0.31 -8.87 0.19
CA ALA A 326 1.13 -8.39 1.30
C ALA A 326 2.63 -8.31 0.97
N ASN A 327 3.40 -7.79 1.92
CA ASN A 327 4.85 -7.73 1.90
C ASN A 327 5.42 -7.11 0.60
N THR A 328 4.87 -5.96 0.22
CA THR A 328 5.37 -5.17 -0.92
C THR A 328 6.05 -3.91 -0.41
N CYS A 329 7.33 -3.74 -0.72
CA CYS A 329 8.08 -2.56 -0.30
C CYS A 329 7.59 -1.31 -1.04
N SER A 330 7.70 -0.16 -0.39
CA SER A 330 7.44 1.15 -0.99
C SER A 330 8.47 1.51 -2.08
N GLY A 331 8.57 2.75 -2.51
CA GLY A 331 9.45 3.20 -3.61
C GLY A 331 10.94 2.88 -3.40
N CYS A 332 11.75 3.04 -4.44
CA CYS A 332 13.19 2.78 -4.38
C CYS A 332 13.95 3.82 -3.54
N LEU A 333 15.10 3.43 -2.97
CA LEU A 333 15.98 4.27 -2.14
C LEU A 333 17.26 4.74 -2.87
N ALA A 334 17.45 4.37 -4.12
CA ALA A 334 18.69 4.59 -4.85
C ALA A 334 19.14 6.06 -4.94
N TYR A 335 18.20 7.00 -4.95
CA TYR A 335 18.52 8.44 -4.98
C TYR A 335 18.95 8.99 -3.61
N LEU A 336 18.78 8.22 -2.53
CA LEU A 336 19.23 8.56 -1.18
C LEU A 336 20.59 7.92 -0.89
N ASN A 337 20.65 6.64 -0.57
CA ASN A 337 21.87 5.94 -0.20
C ASN A 337 21.97 4.54 -0.85
N GLY A 338 20.89 3.74 -0.85
CA GLY A 338 20.87 2.41 -1.44
C GLY A 338 21.84 1.42 -0.76
N THR A 339 22.00 1.49 0.57
CA THR A 339 22.76 0.48 1.31
C THR A 339 21.89 -0.76 1.56
N LYS A 340 22.52 -1.90 1.82
CA LYS A 340 21.80 -3.12 2.20
C LYS A 340 20.97 -2.94 3.46
N ALA A 341 21.48 -2.19 4.44
CA ALA A 341 20.77 -1.92 5.69
C ALA A 341 19.55 -1.01 5.48
N ASP A 342 19.64 -0.02 4.58
CA ASP A 342 18.49 0.83 4.23
C ASP A 342 17.38 -0.01 3.59
N TYR A 343 17.70 -0.92 2.67
CA TYR A 343 16.72 -1.80 2.05
C TYR A 343 16.15 -2.86 2.99
N ASP A 344 16.94 -3.38 3.93
CA ASP A 344 16.47 -4.31 4.97
C ASP A 344 15.41 -3.67 5.88
N SER A 345 15.65 -2.41 6.27
CA SER A 345 14.73 -1.64 7.12
C SER A 345 13.63 -0.92 6.36
N HIS A 346 13.60 -1.01 5.02
CA HIS A 346 12.64 -0.29 4.20
C HIS A 346 11.21 -0.78 4.42
N ALA A 347 10.28 0.16 4.60
CA ALA A 347 8.89 -0.14 4.87
C ALA A 347 8.22 -0.97 3.77
N TYR A 348 7.35 -1.89 4.16
CA TYR A 348 6.51 -2.68 3.28
C TYR A 348 5.06 -2.66 3.74
N TYR A 349 4.14 -2.85 2.80
CA TYR A 349 2.71 -2.71 3.05
C TYR A 349 1.91 -3.85 2.41
N THR A 350 0.68 -4.01 2.85
CA THR A 350 -0.34 -4.79 2.16
C THR A 350 -1.07 -3.87 1.18
N ASN A 351 -1.33 -4.37 -0.03
CA ASN A 351 -1.97 -3.63 -1.12
C ASN A 351 -1.20 -2.38 -1.59
N GLU A 352 0.11 -2.38 -1.43
CA GLU A 352 0.96 -1.36 -2.01
C GLU A 352 0.88 -1.44 -3.55
N PRO A 353 0.73 -0.30 -4.30
CA PRO A 353 0.46 -0.31 -5.73
C PRO A 353 1.44 -1.10 -6.62
N HIS A 354 2.68 -1.28 -6.21
CA HIS A 354 3.65 -2.10 -6.94
C HIS A 354 3.37 -3.62 -6.91
N ALA A 355 2.46 -4.07 -6.04
CA ALA A 355 2.17 -5.47 -5.83
C ALA A 355 1.39 -6.11 -6.98
N PHE A 356 0.33 -5.43 -7.42
CA PHE A 356 -0.73 -6.03 -8.23
C PHE A 356 -0.26 -6.42 -9.63
N GLY A 357 0.34 -5.48 -10.37
CA GLY A 357 0.83 -5.75 -11.72
C GLY A 357 1.78 -6.96 -11.80
N PRO A 358 2.84 -7.00 -11.00
CA PRO A 358 3.77 -8.13 -10.97
C PRO A 358 3.11 -9.49 -10.68
N VAL A 359 2.19 -9.56 -9.71
CA VAL A 359 1.47 -10.80 -9.38
C VAL A 359 0.64 -11.28 -10.56
N ILE A 360 -0.09 -10.38 -11.23
CA ILE A 360 -0.88 -10.70 -12.42
C ILE A 360 0.03 -11.20 -13.56
N LEU A 361 1.19 -10.56 -13.79
CA LEU A 361 2.17 -11.01 -14.80
C LEU A 361 2.69 -12.42 -14.53
N ALA A 362 3.05 -12.72 -13.28
CA ALA A 362 3.52 -14.06 -12.89
C ALA A 362 2.45 -15.12 -13.14
N ILE A 363 1.19 -14.82 -12.81
CA ILE A 363 0.04 -15.70 -13.03
C ILE A 363 -0.25 -15.83 -14.53
N ALA A 364 -0.29 -14.74 -15.30
CA ALA A 364 -0.49 -14.78 -16.75
C ALA A 364 0.54 -15.70 -17.42
N LYS A 365 1.81 -15.58 -17.03
CA LYS A 365 2.87 -16.44 -17.56
C LYS A 365 2.75 -17.89 -17.12
N ALA A 366 2.27 -18.16 -15.90
CA ALA A 366 1.98 -19.52 -15.46
C ALA A 366 0.89 -20.17 -16.34
N ILE A 367 -0.17 -19.44 -16.66
CA ILE A 367 -1.26 -19.90 -17.53
C ILE A 367 -0.75 -20.15 -18.98
N GLU A 368 0.08 -19.26 -19.54
CA GLU A 368 0.74 -19.48 -20.84
C GLU A 368 1.57 -20.78 -20.84
N LEU A 369 2.21 -21.12 -19.72
CA LEU A 369 2.95 -22.38 -19.53
C LEU A 369 2.04 -23.58 -19.19
N ASN A 370 0.71 -23.44 -19.30
CA ASN A 370 -0.30 -24.45 -18.98
C ASN A 370 -0.32 -24.86 -17.49
N ILE A 371 0.04 -23.95 -16.59
CA ILE A 371 -0.12 -24.11 -15.15
C ILE A 371 -1.34 -23.27 -14.75
N ASN A 372 -2.52 -23.88 -14.72
CA ASN A 372 -3.79 -23.20 -14.43
C ASN A 372 -4.15 -23.28 -12.95
N THR A 373 -3.60 -24.26 -12.24
CA THR A 373 -3.89 -24.52 -10.83
C THR A 373 -2.63 -24.89 -10.06
N ILE A 374 -2.64 -24.63 -8.75
CA ILE A 374 -1.60 -25.04 -7.81
C ILE A 374 -2.26 -25.78 -6.65
N ASP A 375 -1.69 -26.93 -6.27
CA ASP A 375 -2.13 -27.69 -5.10
C ASP A 375 -1.31 -27.25 -3.88
N VAL A 376 -1.99 -26.69 -2.86
CA VAL A 376 -1.39 -26.20 -1.61
C VAL A 376 -2.01 -26.89 -0.40
N ASP A 377 -1.28 -26.94 0.73
CA ASP A 377 -1.73 -27.46 2.03
C ASP A 377 -1.97 -26.34 3.06
N PHE A 378 -2.11 -25.13 2.58
CA PHE A 378 -2.36 -23.90 3.36
C PHE A 378 -3.47 -23.06 2.71
N GLU A 379 -3.99 -22.08 3.47
CA GLU A 379 -4.91 -21.09 2.92
C GLU A 379 -4.13 -19.98 2.17
N PRO A 380 -4.55 -19.57 0.96
CA PRO A 380 -4.04 -18.36 0.33
C PRO A 380 -4.11 -17.16 1.29
N GLY A 381 -3.02 -16.37 1.33
CA GLY A 381 -2.89 -15.26 2.28
C GLY A 381 -2.51 -15.66 3.71
N SER A 382 -2.21 -16.94 3.97
CA SER A 382 -1.93 -17.43 5.34
C SER A 382 -0.73 -16.76 6.02
N ALA A 383 0.22 -16.22 5.27
CA ALA A 383 1.39 -15.54 5.84
C ALA A 383 1.06 -14.18 6.46
N PHE A 384 -0.09 -13.60 6.14
CA PHE A 384 -0.47 -12.26 6.59
C PHE A 384 -1.94 -12.12 6.99
N ALA A 385 -2.68 -13.21 7.15
CA ALA A 385 -4.11 -13.17 7.49
C ALA A 385 -4.43 -12.29 8.71
N HIS A 386 -3.48 -12.12 9.62
CA HIS A 386 -3.56 -11.26 10.79
C HIS A 386 -3.12 -9.80 10.54
N ARG A 387 -2.65 -9.47 9.33
CA ARG A 387 -2.19 -8.14 8.89
C ARG A 387 -3.05 -7.58 7.77
N LEU A 388 -4.23 -8.15 7.54
CA LEU A 388 -5.14 -7.61 6.54
C LEU A 388 -5.59 -6.22 6.97
N PRO A 389 -5.60 -5.24 6.04
CA PRO A 389 -6.28 -3.98 6.28
C PRO A 389 -7.70 -4.25 6.76
N ALA A 390 -8.08 -3.62 7.85
CA ALA A 390 -9.43 -3.76 8.39
C ALA A 390 -9.88 -2.48 9.09
N CYS A 391 -11.17 -2.20 8.99
CA CYS A 391 -11.85 -1.35 9.96
C CYS A 391 -12.00 -2.15 11.26
N HIS A 392 -11.77 -1.49 12.40
CA HIS A 392 -11.95 -2.11 13.70
C HIS A 392 -12.40 -1.08 14.73
N VAL A 393 -13.36 -1.47 15.58
CA VAL A 393 -13.79 -0.66 16.72
C VAL A 393 -13.85 -1.53 17.96
N ARG A 394 -13.24 -1.05 19.04
CA ARG A 394 -13.19 -1.79 20.29
C ARG A 394 -13.52 -0.92 21.50
N TYR A 395 -14.34 -1.45 22.40
CA TYR A 395 -14.51 -0.97 23.77
C TYR A 395 -13.46 -1.62 24.66
N ILE A 396 -12.65 -0.80 25.34
CA ILE A 396 -11.46 -1.21 26.09
C ILE A 396 -11.80 -1.23 27.58
N SER A 397 -12.44 -2.30 28.04
CA SER A 397 -12.84 -2.45 29.45
C SER A 397 -11.66 -2.50 30.42
N GLU A 398 -10.52 -3.03 29.97
CA GLU A 398 -9.29 -3.14 30.75
C GLU A 398 -8.54 -1.82 30.93
N ARG A 399 -8.91 -0.77 30.18
CA ARG A 399 -8.28 0.57 30.27
C ARG A 399 -9.33 1.68 30.30
N LYS A 400 -9.93 1.91 31.47
CA LYS A 400 -10.83 3.04 31.76
C LYS A 400 -11.97 3.23 30.75
N GLU A 401 -12.40 2.12 30.15
CA GLU A 401 -13.53 2.10 29.24
C GLU A 401 -13.36 3.03 28.02
N ASP A 402 -12.14 3.13 27.47
CA ASP A 402 -11.90 3.85 26.23
C ASP A 402 -12.66 3.17 25.05
N ILE A 403 -12.98 3.92 24.01
CA ILE A 403 -13.35 3.36 22.71
C ILE A 403 -12.29 3.81 21.72
N ALA A 404 -11.67 2.83 21.04
CA ALA A 404 -10.72 3.07 19.97
C ALA A 404 -11.29 2.51 18.66
N TRP A 405 -11.04 3.21 17.55
CA TRP A 405 -11.43 2.77 16.21
C TRP A 405 -10.36 3.11 15.20
N GLU A 406 -10.25 2.30 14.17
CA GLU A 406 -9.25 2.44 13.12
C GLU A 406 -9.73 1.90 11.77
N ASN A 407 -9.03 2.29 10.74
CA ASN A 407 -9.00 1.60 9.46
C ASN A 407 -7.54 1.38 9.02
N ASP A 408 -7.32 1.10 7.76
CA ASP A 408 -5.99 0.90 7.17
C ASP A 408 -5.14 2.18 7.08
N LYS A 409 -5.65 3.36 7.43
CA LYS A 409 -4.93 4.64 7.31
C LYS A 409 -4.70 5.35 8.64
N VAL A 410 -5.71 5.34 9.52
CA VAL A 410 -5.74 6.17 10.72
C VAL A 410 -6.39 5.44 11.89
N ALA A 411 -6.04 5.85 13.10
CA ALA A 411 -6.67 5.35 14.31
C ALA A 411 -7.01 6.49 15.26
N PHE A 412 -8.11 6.35 15.98
CA PHE A 412 -8.63 7.34 16.91
C PHE A 412 -9.08 6.71 18.20
N ARG A 413 -9.21 7.54 19.25
CA ARG A 413 -9.68 7.12 20.57
C ARG A 413 -10.52 8.19 21.23
N ILE A 414 -11.52 7.79 21.99
CA ILE A 414 -12.25 8.64 22.93
C ILE A 414 -12.23 8.03 24.32
N TYR A 415 -12.36 8.90 25.30
CA TYR A 415 -12.33 8.53 26.71
C TYR A 415 -13.73 8.44 27.30
N SER A 416 -13.91 7.49 28.22
CA SER A 416 -15.10 7.42 29.06
C SER A 416 -14.98 8.34 30.29
N ARG A 417 -16.05 8.41 31.07
CA ARG A 417 -16.09 9.12 32.36
C ARG A 417 -15.15 8.53 33.43
N GLU A 418 -14.64 7.30 33.22
CA GLU A 418 -13.69 6.66 34.14
C GLU A 418 -12.30 7.34 34.15
N VAL A 419 -12.02 8.24 33.21
CA VAL A 419 -10.81 9.07 33.24
C VAL A 419 -10.85 10.14 34.35
N LYS A 420 -12.02 10.42 34.95
CA LYS A 420 -12.20 11.25 36.16
C LYS A 420 -11.55 12.64 36.07
N GLY A 421 -11.85 13.37 35.00
CA GLY A 421 -11.36 14.74 34.77
C GLY A 421 -9.92 14.85 34.28
N LYS A 422 -9.26 13.75 33.95
CA LYS A 422 -7.90 13.75 33.36
C LYS A 422 -7.89 13.95 31.85
N ALA A 423 -9.02 13.73 31.19
CA ALA A 423 -9.24 14.01 29.78
C ALA A 423 -10.67 14.52 29.59
N GLY A 424 -10.89 15.35 28.54
CA GLY A 424 -12.19 15.84 28.12
C GLY A 424 -12.91 14.90 27.14
N SER A 425 -13.98 15.42 26.52
CA SER A 425 -14.75 14.75 25.47
C SER A 425 -14.16 14.95 24.05
N GLY A 426 -12.88 15.32 23.95
CA GLY A 426 -12.16 15.42 22.68
C GLY A 426 -11.82 14.06 22.09
N VAL A 427 -11.48 14.06 20.80
CA VAL A 427 -11.04 12.86 20.07
C VAL A 427 -9.53 12.83 20.00
N ASP A 428 -8.95 11.77 20.49
CA ASP A 428 -7.53 11.48 20.46
C ASP A 428 -7.12 10.85 19.13
N PHE A 429 -5.88 11.04 18.69
CA PHE A 429 -5.37 10.54 17.43
C PHE A 429 -4.13 9.67 17.65
N TRP A 430 -4.16 8.45 17.12
CA TRP A 430 -3.03 7.56 17.11
C TRP A 430 -2.40 7.55 15.72
N THR A 431 -1.17 8.05 15.65
CA THR A 431 -0.42 8.09 14.38
C THR A 431 -0.06 6.68 13.95
N LYS A 432 -0.44 6.33 12.74
CA LYS A 432 -0.33 5.00 12.18
C LYS A 432 0.44 5.06 10.87
N SER A 433 1.43 4.18 10.69
CA SER A 433 2.28 4.10 9.49
C SER A 433 2.16 2.75 8.76
N VAL A 434 1.23 1.88 9.19
CA VAL A 434 0.97 0.54 8.64
C VAL A 434 -0.50 0.37 8.30
N ASP A 435 -0.80 -0.55 7.38
CA ASP A 435 -2.19 -0.82 6.97
C ASP A 435 -2.90 -1.84 7.87
N GLU A 436 -2.15 -2.68 8.59
CA GLU A 436 -2.71 -3.65 9.51
C GLU A 436 -3.34 -2.99 10.75
N PRO A 437 -4.34 -3.64 11.38
CA PRO A 437 -4.91 -3.17 12.64
C PRO A 437 -3.88 -3.12 13.78
N ILE A 438 -3.86 -2.01 14.52
CA ILE A 438 -2.91 -1.76 15.62
C ILE A 438 -3.56 -1.79 17.00
N ILE A 439 -4.86 -1.56 17.12
CA ILE A 439 -5.56 -1.40 18.40
C ILE A 439 -5.31 -2.59 19.32
N GLU A 440 -5.57 -3.80 18.84
CA GLU A 440 -5.37 -5.01 19.66
C GLU A 440 -3.92 -5.19 20.08
N THR A 441 -2.99 -5.01 19.12
CA THR A 441 -1.55 -5.15 19.38
C THR A 441 -1.06 -4.12 20.38
N TRP A 442 -1.45 -2.85 20.24
CA TRP A 442 -0.97 -1.79 21.12
C TRP A 442 -1.51 -1.91 22.54
N TYR A 443 -2.78 -2.28 22.71
CA TYR A 443 -3.32 -2.53 24.04
C TYR A 443 -2.73 -3.78 24.70
N ALA A 444 -2.50 -4.86 23.93
CA ALA A 444 -1.82 -6.05 24.44
C ALA A 444 -0.38 -5.76 24.89
N LEU A 445 0.39 -5.01 24.10
CA LEU A 445 1.74 -4.57 24.46
C LEU A 445 1.73 -3.70 25.72
N ASN A 446 0.76 -2.77 25.84
CA ASN A 446 0.61 -1.94 27.03
C ASN A 446 0.28 -2.77 28.27
N ALA A 447 -0.57 -3.76 28.17
CA ALA A 447 -0.87 -4.69 29.27
C ALA A 447 0.37 -5.51 29.67
N ALA A 448 1.26 -5.80 28.72
CA ALA A 448 2.56 -6.45 28.97
C ALA A 448 3.66 -5.50 29.45
N GLY A 449 3.33 -4.24 29.79
CA GLY A 449 4.28 -3.23 30.30
C GLY A 449 5.09 -2.50 29.21
N GLN A 450 4.75 -2.67 27.94
CA GLN A 450 5.35 -1.97 26.81
C GLN A 450 4.38 -0.89 26.32
N ASN A 451 4.61 0.35 26.69
CA ASN A 451 3.70 1.43 26.33
C ASN A 451 3.67 1.72 24.82
N TYR A 452 2.53 2.17 24.32
CA TYR A 452 2.31 2.53 22.92
C TYR A 452 2.74 3.98 22.57
N HIS A 453 3.40 4.68 23.49
CA HIS A 453 4.03 5.99 23.26
C HIS A 453 5.47 5.85 22.71
N THR A 454 5.85 4.67 22.29
CA THR A 454 7.15 4.38 21.65
C THR A 454 6.89 3.77 20.30
N ASP A 455 7.42 4.38 19.24
CA ASP A 455 7.34 3.84 17.90
C ASP A 455 8.09 2.51 17.79
N ARG A 456 7.42 1.52 17.19
CA ARG A 456 7.96 0.19 16.90
C ARG A 456 7.81 -0.16 15.42
N GLY A 457 7.82 0.87 14.54
CA GLY A 457 7.63 0.72 13.11
C GLY A 457 6.17 0.65 12.66
N GLN A 458 5.22 0.94 13.57
CA GLN A 458 3.79 0.96 13.27
C GLN A 458 3.16 2.35 13.49
N GLY A 459 3.97 3.31 13.95
CA GLY A 459 3.51 4.57 14.52
C GLY A 459 3.39 4.49 16.05
N TYR A 460 2.90 5.54 16.70
CA TYR A 460 2.77 5.61 18.17
C TYR A 460 1.83 6.74 18.61
N ASP A 461 1.41 6.68 19.88
CA ASP A 461 0.57 7.69 20.50
C ASP A 461 1.44 8.82 21.08
N PHE A 462 1.53 9.94 20.39
CA PHE A 462 2.16 11.18 20.89
C PHE A 462 1.21 12.38 20.92
N TYR A 463 0.01 12.24 20.35
CA TYR A 463 -0.99 13.31 20.31
C TYR A 463 -1.62 13.50 21.68
N ALA A 464 -1.49 14.70 22.25
CA ALA A 464 -1.96 14.99 23.61
C ALA A 464 -3.25 15.83 23.60
N VAL A 465 -4.41 15.18 23.44
CA VAL A 465 -5.70 15.87 23.35
C VAL A 465 -6.04 16.68 24.63
N GLY A 466 -5.72 16.18 25.80
CA GLY A 466 -6.05 16.85 27.09
C GLY A 466 -7.54 17.15 27.22
N ASN A 467 -7.88 18.39 27.57
CA ASN A 467 -9.27 18.86 27.66
C ASN A 467 -9.76 19.58 26.38
N ASN A 468 -8.93 19.60 25.32
CA ASN A 468 -9.28 20.24 24.06
C ASN A 468 -10.16 19.33 23.20
N ARG A 469 -10.51 19.78 21.99
CA ARG A 469 -11.38 19.03 21.09
C ARG A 469 -10.66 17.90 20.36
N GLY A 470 -9.34 17.90 20.35
CA GLY A 470 -8.56 16.90 19.63
C GLY A 470 -8.83 16.99 18.13
N ILE A 471 -9.18 15.88 17.50
CA ILE A 471 -9.50 15.82 16.07
C ILE A 471 -10.97 15.40 15.89
N GLY A 472 -11.89 16.40 15.92
CA GLY A 472 -13.33 16.19 15.70
C GLY A 472 -14.19 16.15 16.97
N GLY A 473 -13.65 16.49 18.13
CA GLY A 473 -14.45 16.67 19.33
C GLY A 473 -15.43 17.84 19.18
N THR A 474 -16.60 17.74 19.85
CA THR A 474 -17.69 18.72 19.70
C THR A 474 -18.00 19.47 20.99
N GLY A 475 -18.84 20.49 20.84
CA GLY A 475 -19.55 21.20 21.87
C GLY A 475 -20.64 22.07 21.27
N VAL A 476 -21.42 22.73 22.12
CA VAL A 476 -22.41 23.71 21.67
C VAL A 476 -21.81 25.11 21.80
N TRP A 477 -21.91 25.90 20.74
CA TRP A 477 -21.50 27.30 20.74
C TRP A 477 -22.66 28.17 21.26
N ALA A 478 -22.48 28.77 22.42
CA ALA A 478 -23.48 29.61 23.05
C ALA A 478 -22.79 30.82 23.74
N ASP A 479 -23.38 31.99 23.64
CA ASP A 479 -22.90 33.24 24.24
C ASP A 479 -21.41 33.53 23.96
N SER A 480 -20.98 33.30 22.70
CA SER A 480 -19.59 33.42 22.24
C SER A 480 -18.59 32.52 22.99
N SER A 481 -19.06 31.41 23.50
CA SER A 481 -18.28 30.44 24.26
C SER A 481 -18.56 29.01 23.80
N LEU A 482 -17.53 28.16 23.85
CA LEU A 482 -17.66 26.73 23.63
C LEU A 482 -18.05 26.04 24.93
N VAL A 483 -19.22 25.41 24.96
CA VAL A 483 -19.68 24.58 26.07
C VAL A 483 -19.58 23.11 25.65
N VAL A 484 -18.85 22.31 26.42
CA VAL A 484 -18.56 20.90 26.09
C VAL A 484 -19.21 19.97 27.11
N SER A 485 -19.55 18.75 26.64
CA SER A 485 -19.97 17.66 27.50
C SER A 485 -18.81 17.10 28.33
N GLU A 486 -19.13 16.35 29.38
CA GLU A 486 -18.19 15.38 29.94
C GLU A 486 -17.88 14.27 28.88
N PRO A 487 -16.86 13.41 29.10
CA PRO A 487 -16.62 12.22 28.26
C PRO A 487 -17.89 11.36 28.10
N TYR A 488 -17.95 10.54 27.07
CA TYR A 488 -19.14 9.78 26.73
C TYR A 488 -19.66 8.92 27.91
N ALA A 489 -20.98 8.69 27.94
CA ALA A 489 -21.66 7.98 28.99
C ALA A 489 -22.14 6.58 28.61
N ASN A 490 -22.61 6.44 27.38
CA ASN A 490 -23.07 5.15 26.84
C ASN A 490 -22.57 4.96 25.41
N TYR A 491 -22.49 3.71 25.00
CA TYR A 491 -22.11 3.34 23.63
C TYR A 491 -22.94 2.16 23.13
N ARG A 492 -22.94 2.00 21.81
CA ARG A 492 -23.45 0.83 21.12
C ARG A 492 -22.66 0.60 19.83
N ILE A 493 -22.06 -0.59 19.67
CA ILE A 493 -21.43 -1.01 18.42
C ILE A 493 -22.49 -1.72 17.57
N TYR A 494 -22.71 -1.24 16.35
CA TYR A 494 -23.64 -1.82 15.38
C TYR A 494 -22.92 -2.75 14.42
N SER A 495 -21.68 -2.41 14.01
CA SER A 495 -20.83 -3.20 13.13
C SER A 495 -19.36 -3.02 13.51
N ASP A 496 -18.64 -4.13 13.50
CA ASP A 496 -17.17 -4.22 13.53
C ASP A 496 -16.74 -5.07 12.33
N ASP A 497 -17.32 -4.78 11.16
CA ASP A 497 -16.97 -5.45 9.91
C ASP A 497 -15.63 -4.90 9.38
N PRO A 498 -14.73 -5.74 8.85
CA PRO A 498 -13.44 -5.31 8.32
C PRO A 498 -13.50 -4.22 7.24
N GLU A 499 -14.61 -4.07 6.53
CA GLU A 499 -14.78 -3.04 5.49
C GLU A 499 -15.54 -1.80 6.00
N LEU A 500 -16.33 -1.92 7.07
CA LEU A 500 -17.14 -0.84 7.65
C LEU A 500 -17.36 -1.03 9.14
N LEU A 501 -16.79 -0.17 9.96
CA LEU A 501 -17.21 -0.04 11.36
C LEU A 501 -18.36 0.97 11.50
N ASP A 502 -19.20 0.73 12.51
CA ASP A 502 -20.36 1.58 12.81
C ASP A 502 -20.70 1.49 14.30
N PHE A 503 -20.63 2.60 15.02
CA PHE A 503 -20.98 2.66 16.43
C PHE A 503 -21.61 4.00 16.83
N GLU A 504 -22.32 4.01 17.93
CA GLU A 504 -22.96 5.19 18.50
C GLU A 504 -22.46 5.43 19.92
N ILE A 505 -22.28 6.69 20.28
CA ILE A 505 -22.03 7.16 21.65
C ILE A 505 -23.04 8.22 22.04
N SER A 506 -23.34 8.30 23.33
CA SER A 506 -24.16 9.38 23.90
C SER A 506 -23.53 9.94 25.15
N TYR A 507 -23.87 11.18 25.43
CA TYR A 507 -23.34 11.95 26.55
C TYR A 507 -24.37 12.14 27.64
N GLN A 508 -23.93 12.43 28.88
CA GLN A 508 -24.85 12.93 29.90
C GLN A 508 -25.37 14.31 29.49
N PRO A 509 -26.63 14.62 29.78
CA PRO A 509 -27.15 15.95 29.52
C PRO A 509 -26.30 17.04 30.22
N TYR A 510 -26.04 18.13 29.50
CA TYR A 510 -25.30 19.28 30.01
C TYR A 510 -25.99 20.59 29.67
N THR A 511 -25.57 21.68 30.29
CA THR A 511 -26.23 22.99 30.12
C THR A 511 -25.38 23.89 29.23
N ALA A 512 -25.97 24.43 28.13
CA ALA A 512 -25.35 25.45 27.28
C ALA A 512 -26.39 26.53 26.94
N GLY A 513 -26.02 27.80 27.06
CA GLY A 513 -26.91 28.94 26.80
C GLY A 513 -28.22 28.91 27.62
N GLY A 514 -28.18 28.40 28.86
CA GLY A 514 -29.34 28.26 29.72
C GLY A 514 -30.30 27.12 29.38
N ARG A 515 -29.97 26.28 28.42
CA ARG A 515 -30.76 25.12 27.94
C ARG A 515 -30.09 23.80 28.29
N THR A 516 -30.85 22.75 28.52
CA THR A 516 -30.32 21.39 28.62
C THR A 516 -30.10 20.83 27.23
N ILE A 517 -28.92 20.28 26.99
CA ILE A 517 -28.48 19.68 25.74
C ILE A 517 -28.39 18.16 25.91
N TYR A 518 -29.03 17.45 24.99
CA TYR A 518 -28.91 15.98 24.82
C TYR A 518 -28.13 15.73 23.54
N GLU A 519 -26.99 15.04 23.63
CA GLU A 519 -26.09 14.84 22.50
C GLU A 519 -25.83 13.36 22.31
N LYS A 520 -25.92 12.92 21.04
CA LYS A 520 -25.46 11.61 20.59
C LYS A 520 -24.76 11.71 19.24
N LYS A 521 -23.83 10.79 18.99
CA LYS A 521 -23.05 10.71 17.74
C LYS A 521 -23.05 9.28 17.23
N ARG A 522 -23.32 9.11 15.95
CA ARG A 522 -23.02 7.87 15.22
C ARG A 522 -21.74 8.07 14.43
N ILE A 523 -20.80 7.16 14.57
CA ILE A 523 -19.48 7.20 13.94
C ILE A 523 -19.38 6.00 13.02
N ARG A 524 -19.00 6.26 11.75
CA ARG A 524 -18.77 5.23 10.74
C ARG A 524 -17.40 5.45 10.10
N MET A 525 -16.72 4.38 9.74
CA MET A 525 -15.45 4.43 9.05
C MET A 525 -15.36 3.28 8.06
N VAL A 526 -14.81 3.55 6.86
CA VAL A 526 -14.57 2.57 5.80
C VAL A 526 -13.06 2.50 5.49
N LEU A 527 -12.63 1.51 4.74
CA LEU A 527 -11.24 1.38 4.28
C LEU A 527 -10.84 2.48 3.29
N SER A 528 -9.54 2.65 3.12
CA SER A 528 -8.88 3.45 2.07
C SER A 528 -9.17 4.96 2.13
N THR A 529 -9.59 5.47 3.29
CA THR A 529 -9.79 6.91 3.51
C THR A 529 -9.13 7.36 4.82
N ASN A 530 -8.64 8.59 4.84
CA ASN A 530 -8.16 9.23 6.08
C ASN A 530 -9.28 9.90 6.88
N PHE A 531 -10.53 9.78 6.44
CA PHE A 531 -11.69 10.40 7.05
C PHE A 531 -12.65 9.38 7.67
N TYR A 532 -13.23 9.71 8.81
CA TYR A 532 -14.41 9.04 9.35
C TYR A 532 -15.62 9.96 9.31
N GLN A 533 -16.81 9.36 9.17
CA GLN A 533 -18.08 10.05 9.17
C GLN A 533 -18.62 10.17 10.61
N VAL A 534 -19.13 11.33 10.95
CA VAL A 534 -19.87 11.57 12.19
C VAL A 534 -21.25 12.10 11.86
N THR A 535 -22.27 11.49 12.41
CA THR A 535 -23.65 12.02 12.40
C THR A 535 -24.03 12.38 13.83
N SER A 536 -24.05 13.67 14.13
CA SER A 536 -24.42 14.21 15.45
C SER A 536 -25.90 14.58 15.49
N THR A 537 -26.55 14.29 16.61
CA THR A 537 -27.90 14.77 16.93
C THR A 537 -27.84 15.56 18.23
N ILE A 538 -28.24 16.81 18.17
CA ILE A 538 -28.35 17.71 19.32
C ILE A 538 -29.84 17.98 19.54
N GLU A 539 -30.36 17.63 20.72
CA GLU A 539 -31.72 17.98 21.13
C GLU A 539 -31.63 18.99 22.28
N THR A 540 -32.37 20.07 22.18
CA THR A 540 -32.43 21.12 23.17
C THR A 540 -33.73 21.04 23.99
N SER A 541 -33.68 21.35 25.27
CA SER A 541 -34.84 21.22 26.16
C SER A 541 -36.02 22.12 25.80
N ASP A 542 -35.80 23.15 24.99
CA ASP A 542 -36.84 24.10 24.51
C ASP A 542 -37.25 23.84 23.05
N GLY A 543 -36.58 22.91 22.36
CA GLY A 543 -36.84 22.57 20.96
C GLY A 543 -36.28 23.58 19.95
N GLU A 544 -35.61 24.62 20.40
CA GLU A 544 -35.01 25.65 19.54
C GLU A 544 -33.67 25.18 18.93
N ASP A 545 -33.33 25.71 17.77
CA ASP A 545 -32.09 25.40 17.06
C ASP A 545 -30.84 25.73 17.91
N ALA A 546 -29.75 25.05 17.62
CA ALA A 546 -28.47 25.22 18.27
C ALA A 546 -27.33 25.40 17.26
N VAL A 547 -26.17 25.79 17.72
CA VAL A 547 -24.94 25.83 16.92
C VAL A 547 -23.98 24.76 17.46
N LEU A 548 -23.78 23.73 16.67
CA LEU A 548 -22.79 22.68 16.95
C LEU A 548 -21.41 23.17 16.54
N ALA A 549 -20.45 23.13 17.45
CA ALA A 549 -19.05 23.40 17.17
C ALA A 549 -18.29 22.08 17.02
N VAL A 550 -17.64 21.88 15.88
CA VAL A 550 -16.72 20.74 15.62
C VAL A 550 -15.30 21.28 15.61
N GLY A 551 -14.42 20.74 16.43
CA GLY A 551 -13.11 21.32 16.69
C GLY A 551 -11.93 20.45 16.32
N ILE A 552 -10.82 21.11 15.97
CA ILE A 552 -9.47 20.56 15.92
C ILE A 552 -8.56 21.38 16.83
N THR A 553 -7.62 20.71 17.50
CA THR A 553 -6.74 21.37 18.46
C THR A 553 -5.47 21.88 17.80
N ASP A 554 -5.15 23.15 18.01
CA ASP A 554 -3.93 23.83 17.57
C ASP A 554 -2.97 23.96 18.76
N PHE A 555 -1.82 23.30 18.70
CA PHE A 555 -0.78 23.39 19.72
C PHE A 555 0.05 24.67 19.63
N GLY A 556 -0.25 25.55 18.66
CA GLY A 556 0.28 26.90 18.54
C GLY A 556 1.33 27.09 17.46
N LYS A 557 1.54 26.09 16.59
CA LYS A 557 2.45 26.15 15.43
C LYS A 557 1.74 25.82 14.12
N GLY A 558 0.42 25.71 14.17
CA GLY A 558 -0.38 25.22 13.06
C GLY A 558 -0.59 26.25 11.93
N LYS A 559 -0.53 25.78 10.70
CA LYS A 559 -0.96 26.50 9.50
C LYS A 559 -2.43 26.17 9.26
N LEU A 560 -3.29 27.11 9.64
CA LEU A 560 -4.74 26.99 9.55
C LEU A 560 -5.24 27.40 8.17
N THR A 561 -6.10 26.61 7.56
CA THR A 561 -6.87 26.94 6.35
C THR A 561 -8.34 26.80 6.63
N GLN A 562 -9.13 27.81 6.26
CA GLN A 562 -10.59 27.84 6.39
C GLN A 562 -11.19 28.16 5.01
N ASP A 563 -12.09 27.33 4.56
CA ASP A 563 -12.77 27.49 3.28
C ASP A 563 -14.26 27.15 3.45
N ALA A 564 -15.10 28.19 3.57
CA ALA A 564 -16.52 28.04 3.78
C ALA A 564 -17.23 27.50 2.52
N ASP A 565 -16.74 27.83 1.32
CA ASP A 565 -17.32 27.39 0.05
C ASP A 565 -17.05 25.92 -0.19
N ALA A 566 -15.87 25.43 0.21
CA ALA A 566 -15.54 24.01 0.20
C ALA A 566 -16.06 23.25 1.44
N GLY A 567 -16.55 23.96 2.45
CA GLY A 567 -17.01 23.35 3.70
C GLY A 567 -15.88 22.83 4.59
N MET A 568 -14.70 23.43 4.56
CA MET A 568 -13.48 22.80 5.08
C MET A 568 -12.73 23.67 6.09
N LEU A 569 -12.27 23.02 7.16
CA LEU A 569 -11.27 23.51 8.09
C LEU A 569 -10.10 22.53 8.10
N THR A 570 -8.88 22.99 7.86
CA THR A 570 -7.66 22.16 7.88
C THR A 570 -6.57 22.83 8.70
N LEU A 571 -5.86 22.05 9.49
CA LEU A 571 -4.71 22.48 10.29
C LEU A 571 -3.54 21.54 10.02
N ILE A 572 -2.42 22.08 9.55
CA ILE A 572 -1.15 21.36 9.42
C ILE A 572 -0.22 21.88 10.50
N GLU A 573 0.33 21.01 11.32
CA GLU A 573 1.09 21.41 12.49
C GLU A 573 2.34 20.56 12.68
N GLU A 574 3.50 21.21 12.79
CA GLU A 574 4.75 20.56 13.19
C GLU A 574 4.75 20.39 14.72
N ILE A 575 4.71 19.16 15.20
CA ILE A 575 4.65 18.84 16.64
C ILE A 575 6.04 18.97 17.24
N SER A 576 7.02 18.26 16.71
CA SER A 576 8.42 18.34 17.11
C SER A 576 9.33 17.75 16.02
N GLU A 577 10.63 18.01 16.10
CA GLU A 577 11.62 17.39 15.21
C GLU A 577 11.60 15.85 15.29
N LYS A 578 11.25 15.29 16.45
CA LYS A 578 11.16 13.84 16.66
C LYS A 578 9.85 13.26 16.17
N ASP A 579 8.74 13.93 16.47
CA ASP A 579 7.39 13.39 16.27
C ASP A 579 6.83 13.76 14.87
N GLY A 580 7.52 14.68 14.17
CA GLY A 580 7.14 15.13 12.84
C GLY A 580 5.93 16.08 12.85
N ALA A 581 5.23 16.11 11.73
CA ALA A 581 4.06 16.94 11.50
C ALA A 581 2.79 16.10 11.32
N ILE A 582 1.67 16.64 11.78
CA ILE A 582 0.34 16.08 11.58
C ILE A 582 -0.52 17.04 10.77
N VAL A 583 -1.51 16.51 10.11
CA VAL A 583 -2.61 17.30 9.57
C VAL A 583 -3.93 16.77 10.14
N SER A 584 -4.82 17.70 10.45
CA SER A 584 -6.20 17.42 10.85
C SER A 584 -7.17 18.25 10.02
N ALA A 585 -8.33 17.67 9.69
CA ALA A 585 -9.34 18.33 8.87
C ALA A 585 -10.75 18.01 9.33
N VAL A 586 -11.66 18.99 9.16
CA VAL A 586 -13.11 18.81 9.27
C VAL A 586 -13.72 19.24 7.94
N ILE A 587 -14.60 18.41 7.39
CA ILE A 587 -15.39 18.71 6.19
C ILE A 587 -16.87 18.56 6.53
N ALA A 588 -17.66 19.58 6.26
CA ALA A 588 -19.11 19.61 6.47
C ALA A 588 -19.84 20.10 5.20
N ASP A 589 -21.15 19.89 5.14
CA ASP A 589 -21.96 20.51 4.08
C ASP A 589 -21.78 22.03 4.13
N PRO A 590 -21.29 22.68 3.07
CA PRO A 590 -21.11 24.13 3.04
C PRO A 590 -22.38 24.91 3.44
N LYS A 591 -23.56 24.34 3.19
CA LYS A 591 -24.85 24.95 3.53
C LYS A 591 -25.17 24.90 5.03
N ALA A 592 -24.56 23.96 5.77
CA ALA A 592 -24.75 23.83 7.21
C ALA A 592 -23.79 24.73 8.00
N ILE A 593 -22.73 25.22 7.37
CA ILE A 593 -21.74 26.08 8.05
C ILE A 593 -22.33 27.45 8.34
N ASP A 594 -22.32 27.81 9.61
CA ASP A 594 -22.60 29.17 10.08
C ASP A 594 -21.36 30.06 9.94
N SER A 595 -20.27 29.64 10.54
CA SER A 595 -19.01 30.38 10.57
C SER A 595 -17.85 29.52 11.09
N PHE A 596 -16.67 30.12 11.18
CA PHE A 596 -15.52 29.57 11.88
C PHE A 596 -15.23 30.38 13.15
N ALA A 597 -14.77 29.69 14.20
CA ALA A 597 -14.41 30.34 15.46
C ALA A 597 -13.12 29.74 16.03
N SER A 598 -12.60 30.40 17.07
CA SER A 598 -11.51 29.90 17.89
C SER A 598 -11.87 30.02 19.36
N TYR A 599 -11.60 28.98 20.14
CA TYR A 599 -11.80 28.99 21.58
C TYR A 599 -10.61 28.30 22.26
N GLY A 600 -9.79 29.08 22.96
CA GLY A 600 -8.52 28.59 23.48
C GLY A 600 -7.63 28.05 22.38
N LYS A 601 -7.26 26.78 22.48
CA LYS A 601 -6.48 26.07 21.46
C LYS A 601 -7.32 25.47 20.34
N ASP A 602 -8.64 25.44 20.47
CA ASP A 602 -9.49 24.80 19.50
C ASP A 602 -9.85 25.73 18.35
N ARG A 603 -9.76 25.23 17.13
CA ARG A 603 -10.22 25.84 15.87
C ARG A 603 -11.49 25.14 15.47
N LEU A 604 -12.56 25.90 15.23
CA LEU A 604 -13.92 25.38 15.21
C LEU A 604 -14.59 25.66 13.86
N VAL A 605 -15.30 24.65 13.34
CA VAL A 605 -16.37 24.81 12.36
C VAL A 605 -17.68 24.90 13.16
N LEU A 606 -18.45 25.95 12.97
CA LEU A 606 -19.76 26.15 13.58
C LEU A 606 -20.84 25.73 12.58
N LEU A 607 -21.70 24.80 12.99
CA LEU A 607 -22.77 24.25 12.16
C LEU A 607 -24.14 24.59 12.76
N ASN A 608 -25.02 25.15 11.93
CA ASN A 608 -26.41 25.36 12.31
C ASN A 608 -27.13 24.01 12.36
N VAL A 609 -27.68 23.64 13.50
CA VAL A 609 -28.37 22.37 13.71
C VAL A 609 -29.78 22.61 14.28
N LYS A 610 -30.74 21.92 13.71
CA LYS A 610 -32.10 21.91 14.24
C LYS A 610 -32.21 20.92 15.38
N SER A 611 -32.93 21.30 16.40
CA SER A 611 -33.14 20.47 17.58
C SER A 611 -33.74 19.12 17.20
N GLY A 612 -33.03 18.03 17.54
CA GLY A 612 -33.43 16.65 17.27
C GLY A 612 -33.18 16.14 15.84
N GLU A 613 -32.75 17.00 14.89
CA GLU A 613 -32.39 16.57 13.54
C GLU A 613 -30.88 16.21 13.47
N PRO A 614 -30.51 15.16 12.71
CA PRO A 614 -29.12 14.78 12.54
C PRO A 614 -28.37 15.74 11.60
N VAL A 615 -27.10 16.03 11.93
CA VAL A 615 -26.16 16.71 11.05
C VAL A 615 -24.93 15.82 10.83
N THR A 616 -24.49 15.71 9.59
CA THR A 616 -23.32 14.91 9.22
C THR A 616 -22.13 15.80 8.92
N TYR A 617 -20.93 15.33 9.27
CA TYR A 617 -19.64 15.90 8.91
C TYR A 617 -18.58 14.79 8.88
N TYR A 618 -17.42 15.10 8.29
CA TYR A 618 -16.30 14.17 8.18
C TYR A 618 -15.09 14.74 8.89
N VAL A 619 -14.33 13.88 9.53
CA VAL A 619 -13.13 14.26 10.27
C VAL A 619 -11.98 13.39 9.81
N GLY A 620 -10.86 14.01 9.48
CA GLY A 620 -9.70 13.32 8.95
C GLY A 620 -8.40 13.74 9.57
N ALA A 621 -7.40 12.87 9.46
CA ALA A 621 -6.03 13.12 9.90
C ALA A 621 -5.00 12.36 9.06
N ALA A 622 -3.75 12.86 9.08
CA ALA A 622 -2.59 12.14 8.59
C ALA A 622 -1.33 12.59 9.36
N TRP A 623 -0.27 11.82 9.20
CA TRP A 623 1.02 12.02 9.87
C TRP A 623 2.15 11.83 8.84
N ASP A 624 3.23 12.65 8.89
CA ASP A 624 4.36 12.56 7.97
C ASP A 624 5.32 11.40 8.27
N GLY A 625 5.26 10.79 9.46
CA GLY A 625 5.93 9.52 9.73
C GLY A 625 5.32 8.33 8.96
N ASP A 626 4.13 8.51 8.37
CA ASP A 626 3.63 7.66 7.30
C ASP A 626 4.22 8.14 5.96
N SER A 627 5.05 7.32 5.32
CA SER A 627 5.73 7.65 4.05
C SER A 627 4.77 8.07 2.93
N ARG A 628 3.49 7.72 3.02
CA ARG A 628 2.44 8.17 2.09
C ARG A 628 2.19 9.67 2.17
N PHE A 629 2.51 10.29 3.31
CA PHE A 629 2.28 11.70 3.60
C PHE A 629 3.58 12.52 3.85
N GLU A 630 4.74 12.02 3.48
CA GLU A 630 5.99 12.78 3.54
C GLU A 630 6.36 13.34 2.15
N PRO A 631 6.59 14.65 1.96
CA PRO A 631 6.33 15.75 2.93
C PRO A 631 4.84 16.07 3.03
N ILE A 632 4.36 16.29 4.26
CA ILE A 632 2.93 16.31 4.60
C ILE A 632 2.14 17.40 3.87
N GLU A 633 2.66 18.63 3.75
CA GLU A 633 1.94 19.73 3.09
C GLU A 633 1.62 19.40 1.63
N TRP A 634 2.59 18.86 0.90
CA TRP A 634 2.41 18.54 -0.50
C TRP A 634 1.55 17.30 -0.69
N LYS A 635 1.83 16.23 0.04
CA LYS A 635 1.09 14.95 -0.06
C LYS A 635 -0.37 15.10 0.37
N TRP A 636 -0.62 15.83 1.45
CA TRP A 636 -1.98 16.13 1.88
C TRP A 636 -2.73 16.96 0.84
N SER A 637 -2.09 17.98 0.27
CA SER A 637 -2.71 18.77 -0.80
C SER A 637 -3.06 17.91 -2.02
N GLN A 638 -2.21 16.97 -2.42
CA GLN A 638 -2.51 16.02 -3.50
C GLN A 638 -3.70 15.12 -3.13
N TYR A 639 -3.71 14.56 -1.93
CA TYR A 639 -4.80 13.74 -1.43
C TYR A 639 -6.13 14.52 -1.44
N MET A 640 -6.14 15.76 -0.96
CA MET A 640 -7.33 16.60 -0.88
C MET A 640 -7.89 17.04 -2.24
N ASN A 641 -7.12 16.95 -3.34
CA ASN A 641 -7.65 17.16 -4.68
C ASN A 641 -8.72 16.13 -5.08
N GLY A 642 -8.69 14.95 -4.47
CA GLY A 642 -9.70 13.89 -4.64
C GLY A 642 -10.77 13.85 -3.53
N VAL A 643 -10.80 14.82 -2.60
CA VAL A 643 -11.67 14.82 -1.45
C VAL A 643 -12.56 16.07 -1.43
N SER A 644 -13.86 15.87 -1.26
CA SER A 644 -14.84 16.94 -1.05
C SER A 644 -16.02 16.39 -0.25
N TRP A 645 -16.90 17.28 0.22
CA TRP A 645 -18.15 16.87 0.86
C TRP A 645 -18.93 15.83 0.05
N ASN A 646 -19.15 16.08 -1.24
CA ASN A 646 -19.94 15.19 -2.09
C ASN A 646 -19.26 13.83 -2.32
N ILE A 647 -17.94 13.80 -2.46
CA ILE A 647 -17.18 12.56 -2.63
C ILE A 647 -17.24 11.71 -1.36
N LEU A 648 -17.06 12.33 -0.19
CA LEU A 648 -17.18 11.62 1.08
C LEU A 648 -18.61 11.16 1.35
N GLU A 649 -19.63 11.99 1.02
CA GLU A 649 -21.03 11.57 1.13
C GLU A 649 -21.32 10.32 0.28
N GLU A 650 -20.80 10.24 -0.93
CA GLU A 650 -20.95 9.07 -1.79
C GLU A 650 -20.22 7.84 -1.26
N LEU A 651 -18.99 8.03 -0.74
CA LEU A 651 -18.19 6.95 -0.18
C LEU A 651 -18.87 6.25 1.02
N TYR A 652 -19.70 6.98 1.77
CA TYR A 652 -20.37 6.50 2.97
C TYR A 652 -21.84 6.08 2.76
N LYS A 653 -22.35 6.12 1.52
CA LYS A 653 -23.69 5.60 1.17
C LYS A 653 -23.69 4.08 1.10
#